data_a96ad3ed304250f5deaece031db4216f
#
_entry.id   a96ad3ed304250f5deaece031db4216f
#
_cell.length_a   1.000
_cell.length_b   1.000
_cell.length_c   1.000
_cell.angle_alpha   90.00
_cell.angle_beta   90.00
_cell.angle_gamma   90.00
#
_symmetry.space_group_name_H-M   'P 1'
#
loop_
_entity.id
_entity.type
_entity.pdbx_description
1 polymer ?
#
loop_
_entity_poly.entity_id
_entity_poly.type
_entity_poly.pdbx_seq_one_letter_code
_entity_poly.pdbx_strand_id
1 'polypeptide(L)'
;MDMEERMLEKTPDYFNVTDIFGENVFNDSVMQERLPKKVYKKLREVIEEGKELDLETADVVAHEMKEWAIEKGATHYTHWFQPLTGVTAEKHDSFITAPMPNGKVLMSFSGKELIKGEPDASSFPSGGLRATFEARGYTAWDCTSPAFVRQDAAGATLCIPTAFCSYTGEALDQKTPLLRSMAAINEQSLRLLRLFGNTTSKKVTPSVGPEQEYFLVDKEKYLKRKDLIYAGRTLFGAPPAKGQEMDDHYFGAIRERIASYMKDVNKELWKLGVSAKTQHNEVAPAQHELAPIYAEANIAVDHNQLVMETLKKVAGRHGLYCLLNEKPFAGVNGSGKHNNWSLTTDDGINLLDPGDTPHENIQFLLVLSCILKAVDEHAELLRESAADVGNDHRLGANEAPPAIISIFLGAQLEDVLKQLISTGEATHSLEGEMLKTGVATLPDFMKDATDRNRTSPFAFTGNKFEFRMVGSKASIAQPNVVLNTIVAEAFAEVCDTLEKADDFDMAVHDLIKKNVTEHQRIVFNGNGYSDGWVEEAERRGLPNIRSMVDAIPYLATDKSVALFERFGVFTRAELESRVEVEYETYAKTINIEAKAMMNIAGKQIIPAVIKYATSLATSVNAVTAACGADVSVQTELLTETSALLAEAQTALKKLHEVTEKAAAMEEGRVQAVAYRDEVKVAMDELRAPIDKLEMIVDKDVWPMPSYGDLIFEV
;
A
#
# COMPACT_ATOMS: atom_id res chain seq x y z
N MET A 1 -25.44 -3.07 31.53
CA MET A 1 -24.36 -4.07 31.29
C MET A 1 -23.43 -3.46 30.28
N ASP A 2 -22.25 -3.11 30.76
CA ASP A 2 -21.22 -2.41 30.00
C ASP A 2 -20.67 -3.34 28.89
N MET A 3 -20.12 -2.77 27.83
CA MET A 3 -19.57 -3.57 26.72
C MET A 3 -18.45 -4.50 27.17
N GLU A 4 -17.71 -4.11 28.22
CA GLU A 4 -16.71 -4.95 28.90
C GLU A 4 -17.32 -6.20 29.57
N GLU A 5 -18.47 -6.08 30.23
CA GLU A 5 -19.16 -7.24 30.84
C GLU A 5 -19.65 -8.24 29.78
N ARG A 6 -20.04 -7.77 28.56
CA ARG A 6 -20.45 -8.65 27.46
C ARG A 6 -19.28 -9.41 26.83
N MET A 7 -18.04 -8.89 26.92
CA MET A 7 -16.86 -9.58 26.37
C MET A 7 -16.37 -10.72 27.29
N LEU A 8 -16.58 -10.62 28.60
CA LEU A 8 -16.17 -11.62 29.58
C LEU A 8 -17.04 -12.90 29.60
N GLU A 9 -18.27 -12.86 29.04
CA GLU A 9 -19.17 -14.02 29.01
C GLU A 9 -19.07 -14.89 27.74
N LYS A 10 -18.27 -14.51 26.75
CA LYS A 10 -18.06 -15.37 25.56
C LYS A 10 -17.00 -16.44 25.88
N THR A 11 -17.44 -17.68 25.95
CA THR A 11 -16.53 -18.85 25.83
C THR A 11 -15.61 -18.64 24.61
N PRO A 12 -14.28 -18.83 24.76
CA PRO A 12 -13.37 -18.70 23.64
C PRO A 12 -13.86 -19.56 22.47
N ASP A 13 -14.07 -18.93 21.31
CA ASP A 13 -14.41 -19.62 20.07
C ASP A 13 -13.13 -20.33 19.57
N TYR A 14 -12.97 -21.60 19.97
CA TYR A 14 -11.86 -22.44 19.53
C TYR A 14 -12.20 -23.01 18.16
N PHE A 15 -11.37 -22.72 17.19
CA PHE A 15 -11.42 -23.30 15.85
C PHE A 15 -10.03 -23.76 15.42
N ASN A 16 -9.97 -24.76 14.55
CA ASN A 16 -8.72 -25.17 13.93
C ASN A 16 -8.55 -24.39 12.62
N VAL A 17 -7.43 -23.70 12.47
CA VAL A 17 -7.12 -22.91 11.26
C VAL A 17 -7.16 -23.77 10.00
N THR A 18 -6.66 -25.01 10.08
CA THR A 18 -6.62 -25.92 8.92
C THR A 18 -8.01 -26.31 8.41
N ASP A 19 -9.04 -26.25 9.26
CA ASP A 19 -10.41 -26.61 8.87
C ASP A 19 -11.15 -25.49 8.17
N ILE A 20 -10.75 -24.24 8.41
CA ILE A 20 -11.40 -23.04 7.86
C ILE A 20 -10.61 -22.35 6.75
N PHE A 21 -9.31 -22.68 6.59
CA PHE A 21 -8.47 -21.99 5.62
C PHE A 21 -8.94 -22.23 4.19
N GLY A 22 -9.28 -21.13 3.49
CA GLY A 22 -9.77 -21.16 2.11
C GLY A 22 -11.20 -21.74 1.96
N GLU A 23 -11.96 -21.92 3.05
CA GLU A 23 -13.32 -22.48 2.96
C GLU A 23 -14.26 -21.67 2.06
N ASN A 24 -14.00 -20.38 1.90
CA ASN A 24 -14.76 -19.45 1.07
C ASN A 24 -14.07 -19.12 -0.26
N VAL A 25 -13.13 -19.95 -0.72
CA VAL A 25 -12.39 -19.75 -1.97
C VAL A 25 -12.71 -20.89 -2.94
N PHE A 26 -13.04 -20.55 -4.18
CA PHE A 26 -13.17 -21.50 -5.28
C PHE A 26 -11.78 -21.89 -5.77
N ASN A 27 -11.03 -22.55 -4.91
CA ASN A 27 -9.63 -22.92 -5.11
C ASN A 27 -9.48 -24.21 -5.93
N ASP A 28 -8.22 -24.62 -6.15
CA ASP A 28 -7.90 -25.80 -6.96
C ASP A 28 -8.57 -27.09 -6.44
N SER A 29 -8.62 -27.28 -5.12
CA SER A 29 -9.27 -28.46 -4.51
C SER A 29 -10.78 -28.47 -4.80
N VAL A 30 -11.44 -27.32 -4.69
CA VAL A 30 -12.87 -27.19 -5.01
C VAL A 30 -13.12 -27.38 -6.51
N MET A 31 -12.25 -26.83 -7.36
CA MET A 31 -12.33 -27.03 -8.81
C MET A 31 -12.16 -28.52 -9.18
N GLN A 32 -11.18 -29.19 -8.56
CA GLN A 32 -10.95 -30.61 -8.80
C GLN A 32 -12.11 -31.51 -8.38
N GLU A 33 -12.77 -31.18 -7.26
CA GLU A 33 -13.91 -31.92 -6.73
C GLU A 33 -15.17 -31.74 -7.59
N ARG A 34 -15.44 -30.51 -8.04
CA ARG A 34 -16.70 -30.12 -8.68
C ARG A 34 -16.70 -30.20 -10.20
N LEU A 35 -15.57 -29.87 -10.83
CA LEU A 35 -15.51 -29.83 -12.27
C LEU A 35 -15.33 -31.23 -12.88
N PRO A 36 -16.00 -31.54 -14.01
CA PRO A 36 -15.66 -32.72 -14.79
C PRO A 36 -14.16 -32.76 -15.13
N LYS A 37 -13.52 -33.91 -15.01
CA LYS A 37 -12.06 -34.06 -15.20
C LYS A 37 -11.50 -33.41 -16.46
N LYS A 38 -12.24 -33.44 -17.56
CA LYS A 38 -11.84 -32.82 -18.83
C LYS A 38 -11.84 -31.30 -18.73
N VAL A 39 -12.87 -30.74 -18.12
CA VAL A 39 -13.03 -29.28 -17.92
C VAL A 39 -11.96 -28.77 -16.94
N TYR A 40 -11.78 -29.47 -15.82
CA TYR A 40 -10.73 -29.13 -14.84
C TYR A 40 -9.34 -29.10 -15.51
N LYS A 41 -8.98 -30.15 -16.26
CA LYS A 41 -7.68 -30.19 -16.97
C LYS A 41 -7.52 -29.03 -17.93
N LYS A 42 -8.56 -28.71 -18.71
CA LYS A 42 -8.54 -27.61 -19.67
C LYS A 42 -8.41 -26.25 -18.99
N LEU A 43 -9.13 -26.04 -17.87
CA LEU A 43 -8.99 -24.81 -17.07
C LEU A 43 -7.58 -24.68 -16.49
N ARG A 44 -6.99 -25.76 -16.00
CA ARG A 44 -5.59 -25.77 -15.52
C ARG A 44 -4.60 -25.39 -16.64
N GLU A 45 -4.78 -25.90 -17.85
CA GLU A 45 -3.96 -25.52 -19.01
C GLU A 45 -4.10 -24.01 -19.34
N VAL A 46 -5.30 -23.44 -19.21
CA VAL A 46 -5.50 -21.98 -19.35
C VAL A 46 -4.74 -21.21 -18.29
N ILE A 47 -4.86 -21.61 -17.02
CA ILE A 47 -4.20 -20.94 -15.88
C ILE A 47 -2.67 -21.06 -15.95
N GLU A 48 -2.15 -22.24 -16.28
CA GLU A 48 -0.71 -22.53 -16.22
C GLU A 48 0.03 -22.09 -17.49
N GLU A 49 -0.61 -22.25 -18.64
CA GLU A 49 0.03 -22.05 -19.97
C GLU A 49 -0.46 -20.77 -20.68
N GLY A 50 -1.41 -20.02 -20.10
CA GLY A 50 -1.96 -18.80 -20.69
C GLY A 50 -2.77 -19.05 -21.97
N LYS A 51 -3.37 -20.22 -22.11
CA LYS A 51 -4.23 -20.55 -23.26
C LYS A 51 -5.56 -19.79 -23.22
N GLU A 52 -6.20 -19.65 -24.34
CA GLU A 52 -7.52 -19.02 -24.44
C GLU A 52 -8.61 -19.93 -23.84
N LEU A 53 -9.50 -19.33 -23.04
CA LEU A 53 -10.64 -20.01 -22.45
C LEU A 53 -11.82 -19.98 -23.43
N ASP A 54 -12.34 -21.15 -23.81
CA ASP A 54 -13.53 -21.24 -24.63
C ASP A 54 -14.82 -21.16 -23.80
N LEU A 55 -15.90 -20.74 -24.48
CA LEU A 55 -17.18 -20.50 -23.82
C LEU A 55 -17.82 -21.79 -23.26
N GLU A 56 -17.64 -22.94 -23.90
CA GLU A 56 -18.18 -24.23 -23.40
C GLU A 56 -17.55 -24.61 -22.07
N THR A 57 -16.24 -24.44 -21.94
CA THR A 57 -15.53 -24.65 -20.68
C THR A 57 -15.99 -23.63 -19.62
N ALA A 58 -16.14 -22.36 -19.98
CA ALA A 58 -16.58 -21.32 -19.08
C ALA A 58 -18.02 -21.54 -18.60
N ASP A 59 -18.94 -22.05 -19.42
CA ASP A 59 -20.32 -22.36 -19.02
C ASP A 59 -20.36 -23.43 -17.91
N VAL A 60 -19.53 -24.47 -18.02
CA VAL A 60 -19.47 -25.50 -16.98
C VAL A 60 -18.87 -24.95 -15.71
N VAL A 61 -17.79 -24.17 -15.81
CA VAL A 61 -17.16 -23.53 -14.62
C VAL A 61 -18.14 -22.57 -13.94
N ALA A 62 -18.85 -21.74 -14.70
CA ALA A 62 -19.83 -20.81 -14.19
C ALA A 62 -20.97 -21.52 -13.42
N HIS A 63 -21.48 -22.62 -13.98
CA HIS A 63 -22.51 -23.42 -13.33
C HIS A 63 -22.04 -23.94 -11.99
N GLU A 64 -20.91 -24.62 -11.92
CA GLU A 64 -20.38 -25.21 -10.69
C GLU A 64 -19.98 -24.16 -9.67
N MET A 65 -19.40 -23.04 -10.11
CA MET A 65 -19.06 -21.89 -9.27
C MET A 65 -20.31 -21.28 -8.61
N LYS A 66 -21.41 -21.14 -9.38
CA LYS A 66 -22.69 -20.66 -8.88
C LYS A 66 -23.28 -21.65 -7.84
N GLU A 67 -23.33 -22.95 -8.15
CA GLU A 67 -23.86 -23.96 -7.22
C GLU A 67 -23.07 -23.95 -5.90
N TRP A 68 -21.75 -23.93 -5.98
CA TRP A 68 -20.89 -23.80 -4.81
C TRP A 68 -21.15 -22.51 -4.01
N ALA A 69 -21.32 -21.38 -4.69
CA ALA A 69 -21.61 -20.11 -4.03
C ALA A 69 -22.99 -20.10 -3.35
N ILE A 70 -24.00 -20.72 -3.98
CA ILE A 70 -25.34 -20.87 -3.40
C ILE A 70 -25.29 -21.75 -2.12
N GLU A 71 -24.52 -22.83 -2.11
CA GLU A 71 -24.30 -23.66 -0.92
C GLU A 71 -23.66 -22.86 0.23
N LYS A 72 -22.86 -21.83 -0.09
CA LYS A 72 -22.29 -20.87 0.85
C LYS A 72 -23.26 -19.72 1.23
N GLY A 73 -24.49 -19.74 0.73
CA GLY A 73 -25.53 -18.75 1.00
C GLY A 73 -25.53 -17.54 0.08
N ALA A 74 -24.74 -17.55 -1.01
CA ALA A 74 -24.73 -16.44 -1.94
C ALA A 74 -26.03 -16.36 -2.77
N THR A 75 -26.54 -15.15 -2.92
CA THR A 75 -27.69 -14.82 -3.77
C THR A 75 -27.33 -13.96 -4.95
N HIS A 76 -26.14 -13.35 -4.88
CA HIS A 76 -25.60 -12.42 -5.85
C HIS A 76 -24.16 -12.78 -6.19
N TYR A 77 -23.72 -12.30 -7.35
CA TYR A 77 -22.32 -12.28 -7.76
C TYR A 77 -21.89 -10.86 -8.13
N THR A 78 -20.59 -10.62 -8.14
CA THR A 78 -20.00 -9.38 -8.62
C THR A 78 -18.69 -9.66 -9.35
N HIS A 79 -18.46 -8.93 -10.43
CA HIS A 79 -17.11 -8.77 -10.96
C HIS A 79 -16.35 -7.80 -10.05
N TRP A 80 -15.37 -8.34 -9.34
CA TRP A 80 -14.55 -7.62 -8.37
C TRP A 80 -13.26 -7.17 -9.04
N PHE A 81 -12.99 -5.86 -9.08
CA PHE A 81 -11.85 -5.30 -9.80
C PHE A 81 -11.26 -4.07 -9.09
N GLN A 82 -10.07 -3.66 -9.50
CA GLN A 82 -9.29 -2.56 -8.92
C GLN A 82 -9.14 -1.42 -9.96
N PRO A 83 -10.10 -0.49 -10.07
CA PRO A 83 -9.98 0.65 -10.97
C PRO A 83 -8.92 1.64 -10.50
N LEU A 84 -8.65 2.69 -11.30
CA LEU A 84 -7.67 3.73 -10.98
C LEU A 84 -8.01 4.58 -9.73
N THR A 85 -9.11 4.30 -9.05
CA THR A 85 -9.50 4.93 -7.77
C THR A 85 -8.71 4.45 -6.56
N GLY A 86 -7.96 3.35 -6.69
CA GLY A 86 -7.22 2.72 -5.59
C GLY A 86 -8.06 1.88 -4.61
N VAL A 87 -9.38 1.80 -4.80
CA VAL A 87 -10.29 0.94 -4.05
C VAL A 87 -10.90 -0.09 -5.00
N THR A 88 -11.41 -1.20 -4.44
CA THR A 88 -12.12 -2.21 -5.23
C THR A 88 -13.50 -1.73 -5.63
N ALA A 89 -13.95 -2.12 -6.81
CA ALA A 89 -15.26 -1.81 -7.35
C ALA A 89 -16.09 -3.08 -7.50
N GLU A 90 -17.39 -2.95 -7.27
CA GLU A 90 -18.35 -4.03 -7.29
C GLU A 90 -19.68 -3.56 -7.86
N LYS A 91 -20.35 -4.45 -8.61
CA LYS A 91 -21.74 -4.32 -9.00
C LYS A 91 -22.43 -5.66 -8.76
N HIS A 92 -23.30 -5.73 -7.77
CA HIS A 92 -23.95 -6.98 -7.37
C HIS A 92 -25.13 -7.27 -8.28
N ASP A 93 -25.06 -8.35 -9.05
CA ASP A 93 -26.15 -8.88 -9.85
C ASP A 93 -26.67 -10.17 -9.19
N SER A 94 -27.98 -10.31 -9.08
CA SER A 94 -28.59 -11.53 -8.56
C SER A 94 -28.56 -12.65 -9.58
N PHE A 95 -28.45 -13.90 -9.13
CA PHE A 95 -28.55 -15.08 -9.99
C PHE A 95 -29.96 -15.33 -10.55
N ILE A 96 -30.98 -14.56 -10.18
CA ILE A 96 -32.35 -14.80 -10.61
C ILE A 96 -32.53 -14.55 -12.10
N THR A 97 -33.32 -15.44 -12.75
CA THR A 97 -33.82 -15.23 -14.13
C THR A 97 -35.08 -14.41 -14.14
N ALA A 98 -35.55 -14.02 -15.34
CA ALA A 98 -36.88 -13.48 -15.51
C ALA A 98 -37.94 -14.48 -14.99
N PRO A 99 -39.05 -13.99 -14.40
CA PRO A 99 -40.13 -14.88 -13.93
C PRO A 99 -40.70 -15.73 -15.05
N MET A 100 -40.86 -17.03 -14.78
CA MET A 100 -41.56 -17.97 -15.65
C MET A 100 -43.06 -17.71 -15.61
N PRO A 101 -43.84 -18.26 -16.56
CA PRO A 101 -45.31 -18.11 -16.58
C PRO A 101 -46.04 -18.56 -15.29
N ASN A 102 -45.41 -19.43 -14.51
CA ASN A 102 -45.92 -19.88 -13.20
C ASN A 102 -45.54 -18.95 -12.04
N GLY A 103 -44.92 -17.81 -12.30
CA GLY A 103 -44.44 -16.85 -11.32
C GLY A 103 -43.18 -17.24 -10.54
N LYS A 104 -42.53 -18.36 -10.86
CA LYS A 104 -41.27 -18.79 -10.26
C LYS A 104 -40.08 -18.26 -11.05
N VAL A 105 -38.94 -18.11 -10.39
CA VAL A 105 -37.65 -17.77 -11.00
C VAL A 105 -36.71 -18.96 -10.88
N LEU A 106 -35.70 -19.01 -11.77
CA LEU A 106 -34.55 -19.90 -11.65
C LEU A 106 -33.35 -19.11 -11.23
N MET A 107 -32.33 -19.77 -10.71
CA MET A 107 -31.02 -19.21 -10.49
C MET A 107 -30.11 -19.70 -11.60
N SER A 108 -29.52 -18.74 -12.35
CA SER A 108 -28.66 -19.00 -13.52
C SER A 108 -27.42 -18.13 -13.47
N PHE A 109 -26.34 -18.67 -13.96
CA PHE A 109 -25.09 -17.95 -14.19
C PHE A 109 -24.35 -18.65 -15.34
N SER A 110 -24.15 -17.94 -16.44
CA SER A 110 -23.57 -18.47 -17.67
C SER A 110 -22.08 -18.17 -17.77
N GLY A 111 -21.37 -18.93 -18.62
CA GLY A 111 -19.99 -18.64 -18.95
C GLY A 111 -19.78 -17.25 -19.54
N LYS A 112 -20.78 -16.74 -20.27
CA LYS A 112 -20.72 -15.36 -20.79
C LYS A 112 -20.72 -14.33 -19.65
N GLU A 113 -21.54 -14.52 -18.63
CA GLU A 113 -21.59 -13.66 -17.44
C GLU A 113 -20.34 -13.83 -16.56
N LEU A 114 -19.73 -15.02 -16.53
CA LEU A 114 -18.46 -15.26 -15.85
C LEU A 114 -17.31 -14.53 -16.57
N ILE A 115 -17.18 -14.71 -17.89
CA ILE A 115 -16.03 -14.19 -18.63
C ILE A 115 -16.07 -12.66 -18.73
N LYS A 116 -17.25 -12.04 -18.92
CA LYS A 116 -17.39 -10.64 -19.29
C LYS A 116 -18.53 -9.96 -18.55
N GLY A 117 -18.23 -8.81 -17.94
CA GLY A 117 -19.21 -7.85 -17.46
C GLY A 117 -19.16 -6.54 -18.26
N GLU A 118 -20.26 -5.78 -18.22
CA GLU A 118 -20.39 -4.48 -18.87
C GLU A 118 -20.82 -3.42 -17.83
N PRO A 119 -19.92 -3.02 -16.88
CA PRO A 119 -20.26 -2.00 -15.92
C PRO A 119 -20.40 -0.64 -16.60
N ASP A 120 -21.21 0.23 -15.99
CA ASP A 120 -21.21 1.65 -16.37
C ASP A 120 -19.88 2.28 -15.93
N ALA A 121 -19.05 2.61 -16.91
CA ALA A 121 -17.72 3.17 -16.69
C ALA A 121 -17.72 4.70 -16.68
N SER A 122 -18.89 5.37 -16.83
CA SER A 122 -18.97 6.83 -16.95
C SER A 122 -18.44 7.57 -15.73
N SER A 123 -18.53 6.94 -14.54
CA SER A 123 -18.10 7.54 -13.26
C SER A 123 -16.68 7.14 -12.85
N PHE A 124 -16.00 6.25 -13.58
CA PHE A 124 -14.62 5.88 -13.26
C PHE A 124 -13.62 6.84 -13.90
N PRO A 125 -12.53 7.21 -13.19
CA PRO A 125 -11.46 8.03 -13.74
C PRO A 125 -10.86 7.38 -14.99
N SER A 126 -10.66 8.15 -16.04
CA SER A 126 -10.12 7.66 -17.32
C SER A 126 -9.04 8.54 -17.92
N GLY A 127 -8.71 9.68 -17.31
CA GLY A 127 -7.70 10.61 -17.79
C GLY A 127 -7.81 10.92 -19.29
N GLY A 128 -9.04 11.20 -19.77
CA GLY A 128 -9.29 11.54 -21.17
C GLY A 128 -9.35 10.35 -22.14
N LEU A 129 -9.10 9.10 -21.72
CA LEU A 129 -9.21 7.90 -22.58
C LEU A 129 -10.63 7.65 -23.09
N ARG A 130 -11.63 8.21 -22.44
CA ARG A 130 -13.04 8.09 -22.81
C ARG A 130 -13.65 9.44 -23.07
N ALA A 131 -14.52 9.49 -24.08
CA ALA A 131 -15.43 10.61 -24.19
C ALA A 131 -16.57 10.51 -23.15
N THR A 132 -17.10 11.63 -22.73
CA THR A 132 -18.14 11.72 -21.68
C THR A 132 -19.43 10.94 -22.02
N PHE A 133 -19.69 10.70 -23.32
CA PHE A 133 -20.86 9.93 -23.79
C PHE A 133 -20.60 8.42 -23.84
N GLU A 134 -19.39 7.97 -23.67
CA GLU A 134 -19.05 6.54 -23.66
C GLU A 134 -19.24 5.97 -22.24
N ALA A 135 -20.41 5.40 -21.98
CA ALA A 135 -20.74 4.84 -20.67
C ALA A 135 -20.23 3.42 -20.44
N ARG A 136 -19.85 2.68 -21.49
CA ARG A 136 -19.42 1.27 -21.38
C ARG A 136 -17.95 1.13 -21.05
N GLY A 137 -17.68 0.23 -20.09
CA GLY A 137 -16.42 -0.45 -19.94
C GLY A 137 -16.64 -1.96 -19.92
N TYR A 138 -15.56 -2.73 -19.88
CA TYR A 138 -15.63 -4.18 -19.80
C TYR A 138 -14.79 -4.69 -18.65
N THR A 139 -15.38 -5.65 -17.90
CA THR A 139 -14.61 -6.49 -16.99
C THR A 139 -14.36 -7.83 -17.66
N ALA A 140 -13.16 -8.40 -17.46
CA ALA A 140 -12.77 -9.69 -17.99
C ALA A 140 -12.28 -10.58 -16.84
N TRP A 141 -12.82 -11.81 -16.77
CA TRP A 141 -12.44 -12.75 -15.71
C TRP A 141 -10.94 -13.07 -15.75
N ASP A 142 -10.30 -12.89 -14.60
CA ASP A 142 -8.93 -13.37 -14.36
C ASP A 142 -9.00 -14.75 -13.71
N CYS A 143 -8.88 -15.80 -14.49
CA CYS A 143 -8.89 -17.18 -13.98
C CYS A 143 -7.64 -17.56 -13.19
N THR A 144 -6.59 -16.73 -13.19
CA THR A 144 -5.37 -16.96 -12.40
C THR A 144 -5.52 -16.51 -10.94
N SER A 145 -6.59 -15.77 -10.62
CA SER A 145 -6.97 -15.41 -9.26
C SER A 145 -8.29 -16.09 -8.89
N PRO A 146 -8.36 -16.89 -7.82
CA PRO A 146 -9.54 -17.67 -7.51
C PRO A 146 -10.71 -16.77 -7.08
N ALA A 147 -11.92 -17.11 -7.54
CA ALA A 147 -13.14 -16.50 -7.04
C ALA A 147 -13.38 -16.87 -5.57
N PHE A 148 -14.06 -16.02 -4.85
CA PHE A 148 -14.31 -16.20 -3.42
C PHE A 148 -15.72 -15.75 -3.02
N VAL A 149 -16.24 -16.30 -1.93
CA VAL A 149 -17.50 -15.86 -1.34
C VAL A 149 -17.21 -14.98 -0.13
N ARG A 150 -17.62 -13.72 -0.23
CA ARG A 150 -17.56 -12.79 0.89
C ARG A 150 -18.87 -12.89 1.69
N GLN A 151 -18.74 -13.14 2.97
CA GLN A 151 -19.85 -13.23 3.91
C GLN A 151 -19.85 -12.06 4.89
N ASP A 152 -21.00 -11.47 5.13
CA ASP A 152 -21.18 -10.43 6.15
C ASP A 152 -22.60 -10.46 6.73
N ALA A 153 -22.93 -9.45 7.57
CA ALA A 153 -24.23 -9.34 8.19
C ALA A 153 -25.39 -9.13 7.16
N ALA A 154 -25.08 -8.68 5.95
CA ALA A 154 -26.04 -8.46 4.88
C ALA A 154 -26.31 -9.72 4.03
N GLY A 155 -25.45 -10.75 4.14
CA GLY A 155 -25.53 -11.99 3.39
C GLY A 155 -24.21 -12.44 2.80
N ALA A 156 -24.28 -13.22 1.72
CA ALA A 156 -23.13 -13.73 1.00
C ALA A 156 -23.18 -13.33 -0.47
N THR A 157 -22.02 -13.00 -1.04
CA THR A 157 -21.84 -12.61 -2.44
C THR A 157 -20.65 -13.34 -3.03
N LEU A 158 -20.81 -13.91 -4.23
CA LEU A 158 -19.72 -14.45 -5.03
C LEU A 158 -18.93 -13.29 -5.66
N CYS A 159 -17.66 -13.16 -5.32
CA CYS A 159 -16.73 -12.18 -5.87
C CYS A 159 -15.79 -12.84 -6.88
N ILE A 160 -15.77 -12.33 -8.09
CA ILE A 160 -15.00 -12.87 -9.22
C ILE A 160 -13.91 -11.87 -9.59
N PRO A 161 -12.63 -12.16 -9.35
CA PRO A 161 -11.53 -11.26 -9.72
C PRO A 161 -11.51 -11.02 -11.23
N THR A 162 -11.49 -9.75 -11.64
CA THR A 162 -11.52 -9.34 -13.04
C THR A 162 -10.55 -8.20 -13.34
N ALA A 163 -10.11 -8.14 -14.60
CA ALA A 163 -9.54 -6.94 -15.19
C ALA A 163 -10.65 -5.97 -15.61
N PHE A 164 -10.31 -4.70 -15.81
CA PHE A 164 -11.25 -3.66 -16.25
C PHE A 164 -10.60 -2.79 -17.33
N CYS A 165 -11.32 -2.64 -18.45
CA CYS A 165 -10.85 -1.82 -19.56
C CYS A 165 -11.95 -0.90 -20.12
N SER A 166 -11.52 0.10 -20.89
CA SER A 166 -12.40 0.99 -21.64
C SER A 166 -13.13 0.23 -22.75
N TYR A 167 -14.07 0.91 -23.41
CA TYR A 167 -14.76 0.40 -24.58
C TYR A 167 -13.80 0.08 -25.75
N THR A 168 -12.70 0.80 -25.85
CA THR A 168 -11.64 0.68 -26.87
C THR A 168 -10.50 -0.26 -26.46
N GLY A 169 -10.51 -0.76 -25.22
CA GLY A 169 -9.62 -1.80 -24.75
C GLY A 169 -8.43 -1.33 -23.89
N GLU A 170 -8.30 -0.02 -23.62
CA GLU A 170 -7.25 0.48 -22.74
C GLU A 170 -7.50 0.05 -21.29
N ALA A 171 -6.43 -0.32 -20.58
CA ALA A 171 -6.49 -0.71 -19.19
C ALA A 171 -6.85 0.50 -18.29
N LEU A 172 -7.97 0.42 -17.58
CA LEU A 172 -8.44 1.39 -16.60
C LEU A 172 -8.37 0.84 -15.16
N ASP A 173 -7.54 -0.18 -14.95
CA ASP A 173 -7.38 -0.89 -13.70
C ASP A 173 -5.91 -1.04 -13.30
N GLN A 174 -5.68 -1.65 -12.14
CA GLN A 174 -4.35 -1.98 -11.63
C GLN A 174 -3.91 -3.41 -12.01
N LYS A 175 -4.85 -4.31 -12.27
CA LYS A 175 -4.56 -5.73 -12.52
C LYS A 175 -3.98 -5.98 -13.91
N THR A 176 -4.52 -5.37 -14.96
CA THR A 176 -4.06 -5.59 -16.33
C THR A 176 -2.57 -5.28 -16.52
N PRO A 177 -2.06 -4.09 -16.09
CA PRO A 177 -0.62 -3.83 -16.16
C PRO A 177 0.22 -4.78 -15.31
N LEU A 178 -0.30 -5.20 -14.15
CA LEU A 178 0.40 -6.17 -13.29
C LEU A 178 0.60 -7.50 -14.00
N LEU A 179 -0.46 -8.07 -14.58
CA LEU A 179 -0.38 -9.33 -15.34
C LEU A 179 0.56 -9.21 -16.54
N ARG A 180 0.52 -8.10 -17.28
CA ARG A 180 1.43 -7.82 -18.40
C ARG A 180 2.89 -7.75 -17.92
N SER A 181 3.16 -7.09 -16.80
CA SER A 181 4.52 -7.00 -16.23
C SER A 181 5.04 -8.35 -15.72
N MET A 182 4.14 -9.17 -15.15
CA MET A 182 4.48 -10.54 -14.74
C MET A 182 4.84 -11.43 -15.95
N ALA A 183 4.14 -11.29 -17.05
CA ALA A 183 4.47 -11.98 -18.30
C ALA A 183 5.86 -11.55 -18.84
N ALA A 184 6.14 -10.24 -18.81
CA ALA A 184 7.43 -9.70 -19.25
C ALA A 184 8.61 -10.22 -18.43
N ILE A 185 8.50 -10.15 -17.09
CA ILE A 185 9.60 -10.64 -16.22
C ILE A 185 9.75 -12.17 -16.31
N ASN A 186 8.67 -12.90 -16.44
CA ASN A 186 8.71 -14.36 -16.66
C ASN A 186 9.51 -14.71 -17.92
N GLU A 187 9.19 -14.06 -19.04
CA GLU A 187 9.86 -14.31 -20.32
C GLU A 187 11.37 -14.06 -20.23
N GLN A 188 11.76 -12.90 -19.72
CA GLN A 188 13.18 -12.52 -19.65
C GLN A 188 13.94 -13.33 -18.58
N SER A 189 13.31 -13.69 -17.48
CA SER A 189 13.90 -14.57 -16.46
C SER A 189 14.15 -15.99 -16.99
N LEU A 190 13.19 -16.56 -17.71
CA LEU A 190 13.37 -17.87 -18.34
C LEU A 190 14.46 -17.83 -19.40
N ARG A 191 14.54 -16.77 -20.20
CA ARG A 191 15.59 -16.55 -21.19
C ARG A 191 16.97 -16.56 -20.50
N LEU A 192 17.11 -15.82 -19.40
CA LEU A 192 18.34 -15.79 -18.61
C LEU A 192 18.69 -17.18 -18.05
N LEU A 193 17.72 -17.86 -17.43
CA LEU A 193 17.94 -19.19 -16.86
C LEU A 193 18.35 -20.24 -17.91
N ARG A 194 17.80 -20.16 -19.14
CA ARG A 194 18.20 -21.04 -20.26
C ARG A 194 19.67 -20.87 -20.62
N LEU A 195 20.20 -19.65 -20.57
CA LEU A 195 21.62 -19.37 -20.82
C LEU A 195 22.54 -20.00 -19.78
N PHE A 196 22.05 -20.12 -18.51
CA PHE A 196 22.74 -20.86 -17.44
C PHE A 196 22.48 -22.38 -17.46
N GLY A 197 21.85 -22.90 -18.53
CA GLY A 197 21.60 -24.34 -18.68
C GLY A 197 20.40 -24.90 -17.91
N ASN A 198 19.57 -24.07 -17.29
CA ASN A 198 18.32 -24.53 -16.68
C ASN A 198 17.34 -24.92 -17.79
N THR A 199 16.93 -26.19 -17.79
CA THR A 199 15.97 -26.76 -18.74
C THR A 199 14.70 -27.27 -18.08
N THR A 200 14.60 -27.22 -16.76
CA THR A 200 13.48 -27.77 -15.97
C THR A 200 12.39 -26.74 -15.71
N SER A 201 12.75 -25.53 -15.29
CA SER A 201 11.79 -24.48 -14.95
C SER A 201 10.99 -24.04 -16.19
N LYS A 202 9.68 -23.95 -16.04
CA LYS A 202 8.75 -23.54 -17.10
C LYS A 202 8.19 -22.14 -16.90
N LYS A 203 8.19 -21.66 -15.66
CA LYS A 203 7.65 -20.35 -15.27
C LYS A 203 8.53 -19.74 -14.20
N VAL A 204 8.73 -18.42 -14.25
CA VAL A 204 9.29 -17.61 -13.18
C VAL A 204 8.23 -16.59 -12.77
N THR A 205 7.94 -16.54 -11.49
CA THR A 205 6.88 -15.69 -10.97
C THR A 205 7.43 -14.74 -9.91
N PRO A 206 7.12 -13.43 -9.98
CA PRO A 206 7.40 -12.54 -8.86
C PRO A 206 6.52 -12.95 -7.68
N SER A 207 7.16 -13.18 -6.54
CA SER A 207 6.49 -13.45 -5.26
C SER A 207 6.54 -12.19 -4.39
N VAL A 208 5.41 -11.89 -3.73
CA VAL A 208 5.22 -10.65 -2.98
C VAL A 208 4.60 -10.93 -1.62
N GLY A 209 5.13 -10.30 -0.57
CA GLY A 209 4.59 -10.32 0.79
C GLY A 209 4.53 -8.91 1.36
N PRO A 210 3.37 -8.24 1.29
CA PRO A 210 3.21 -6.88 1.84
C PRO A 210 2.92 -6.93 3.34
N GLU A 211 3.65 -6.15 4.12
CA GLU A 211 3.42 -5.95 5.55
C GLU A 211 2.50 -4.75 5.75
N GLN A 212 1.26 -4.97 6.19
CA GLN A 212 0.25 -3.92 6.28
C GLN A 212 0.22 -3.27 7.65
N GLU A 213 0.70 -2.03 7.74
CA GLU A 213 0.54 -1.20 8.93
C GLU A 213 -0.79 -0.44 8.92
N TYR A 214 -1.35 -0.18 10.10
CA TYR A 214 -2.63 0.52 10.27
C TYR A 214 -2.77 1.08 11.69
N PHE A 215 -3.66 2.08 11.85
CA PHE A 215 -4.08 2.58 13.16
C PHE A 215 -5.49 2.14 13.50
N LEU A 216 -5.72 1.94 14.79
CA LEU A 216 -7.06 1.73 15.33
C LEU A 216 -7.41 2.88 16.27
N VAL A 217 -8.62 3.39 16.16
CA VAL A 217 -9.18 4.40 17.06
C VAL A 217 -10.57 3.99 17.52
N ASP A 218 -10.99 4.48 18.67
CA ASP A 218 -12.35 4.26 19.15
C ASP A 218 -13.37 4.88 18.17
N LYS A 219 -14.41 4.13 17.81
CA LYS A 219 -15.41 4.54 16.81
C LYS A 219 -16.19 5.77 17.24
N GLU A 220 -16.51 5.93 18.53
CA GLU A 220 -17.27 7.07 19.01
C GLU A 220 -16.44 8.36 18.91
N LYS A 221 -15.12 8.26 19.19
CA LYS A 221 -14.19 9.37 19.04
C LYS A 221 -13.94 9.72 17.59
N TYR A 222 -13.79 8.71 16.73
CA TYR A 222 -13.70 8.89 15.27
C TYR A 222 -14.89 9.69 14.72
N LEU A 223 -16.10 9.36 15.12
CA LEU A 223 -17.33 10.03 14.65
C LEU A 223 -17.42 11.50 15.07
N LYS A 224 -16.67 11.91 16.10
CA LYS A 224 -16.55 13.31 16.55
C LYS A 224 -15.46 14.09 15.81
N ARG A 225 -14.62 13.43 14.99
CA ARG A 225 -13.53 14.03 14.22
C ARG A 225 -13.88 14.09 12.74
N LYS A 226 -14.35 15.26 12.28
CA LYS A 226 -14.72 15.45 10.86
C LYS A 226 -13.54 15.34 9.91
N ASP A 227 -12.34 15.70 10.34
CA ASP A 227 -11.12 15.51 9.55
C ASP A 227 -10.81 14.03 9.31
N LEU A 228 -10.92 13.16 10.31
CA LEU A 228 -10.77 11.72 10.13
C LEU A 228 -11.83 11.14 9.17
N ILE A 229 -13.07 11.64 9.25
CA ILE A 229 -14.17 11.18 8.38
C ILE A 229 -13.93 11.57 6.92
N TYR A 230 -13.51 12.82 6.64
CA TYR A 230 -13.39 13.33 5.28
C TYR A 230 -12.01 13.07 4.65
N ALA A 231 -10.94 13.15 5.45
CA ALA A 231 -9.57 13.07 4.95
C ALA A 231 -8.83 11.78 5.37
N GLY A 232 -9.37 11.00 6.31
CA GLY A 232 -8.69 9.82 6.86
C GLY A 232 -7.50 10.16 7.76
N ARG A 233 -7.22 11.45 7.98
CA ARG A 233 -6.15 11.95 8.85
C ARG A 233 -6.60 13.17 9.65
N THR A 234 -5.92 13.43 10.77
CA THR A 234 -6.16 14.63 11.54
C THR A 234 -5.57 15.86 10.84
N LEU A 235 -6.36 16.92 10.72
CA LEU A 235 -5.94 18.21 10.14
C LEU A 235 -5.58 19.23 11.21
N PHE A 236 -6.01 18.99 12.45
CA PHE A 236 -5.67 19.72 13.66
C PHE A 236 -5.31 18.74 14.76
N GLY A 237 -4.49 19.15 15.71
CA GLY A 237 -4.17 18.37 16.89
C GLY A 237 -2.83 18.78 17.51
N ALA A 238 -2.89 19.23 18.76
CA ALA A 238 -1.74 19.48 19.57
C ALA A 238 -1.06 18.16 20.00
N PRO A 239 0.28 18.14 20.19
CA PRO A 239 0.97 16.99 20.73
C PRO A 239 0.40 16.58 22.09
N PRO A 240 0.16 15.28 22.34
CA PRO A 240 -0.25 14.81 23.67
C PRO A 240 0.91 14.89 24.65
N ALA A 241 0.61 14.75 25.94
CA ALA A 241 1.64 14.74 27.01
C ALA A 241 2.64 13.59 26.89
N LYS A 242 2.25 12.51 26.23
CA LYS A 242 3.08 11.36 25.88
C LYS A 242 2.84 11.02 24.41
N GLY A 243 3.92 10.81 23.66
CA GLY A 243 3.91 10.27 22.31
C GLY A 243 4.43 8.83 22.27
N GLN A 244 5.51 8.61 21.56
CA GLN A 244 6.16 7.30 21.39
C GLN A 244 7.55 7.22 22.02
N GLU A 245 7.91 8.17 22.91
CA GLU A 245 9.27 8.38 23.42
C GLU A 245 9.84 7.19 24.20
N MET A 246 8.97 6.34 24.75
CA MET A 246 9.36 5.18 25.56
C MET A 246 9.41 3.88 24.77
N ASP A 247 8.97 3.87 23.52
CA ASP A 247 8.82 2.68 22.67
C ASP A 247 8.02 1.53 23.33
N ASP A 248 7.24 1.86 24.35
CA ASP A 248 6.53 0.90 25.20
C ASP A 248 5.28 0.31 24.56
N HIS A 249 4.83 0.85 23.42
CA HIS A 249 3.77 0.25 22.63
C HIS A 249 4.32 -0.88 21.77
N TYR A 250 5.44 -0.68 21.07
CA TYR A 250 6.07 -1.70 20.23
C TYR A 250 6.48 -2.94 21.03
N PHE A 251 7.10 -2.74 22.18
CA PHE A 251 7.52 -3.84 23.08
C PHE A 251 6.44 -4.25 24.10
N GLY A 252 5.23 -3.67 24.01
CA GLY A 252 4.12 -3.95 24.90
C GLY A 252 3.31 -5.17 24.49
N ALA A 253 2.54 -5.71 25.44
CA ALA A 253 1.54 -6.73 25.13
C ALA A 253 0.38 -6.13 24.30
N ILE A 254 -0.18 -6.91 23.41
CA ILE A 254 -1.40 -6.53 22.68
C ILE A 254 -2.56 -6.48 23.68
N ARG A 255 -3.26 -5.35 23.76
CA ARG A 255 -4.42 -5.18 24.63
C ARG A 255 -5.55 -6.14 24.24
N GLU A 256 -6.33 -6.62 25.19
CA GLU A 256 -7.35 -7.64 25.00
C GLU A 256 -8.40 -7.27 23.93
N ARG A 257 -8.88 -6.02 23.93
CA ARG A 257 -9.80 -5.51 22.88
C ARG A 257 -9.19 -5.60 21.49
N ILE A 258 -7.93 -5.25 21.35
CA ILE A 258 -7.18 -5.29 20.09
C ILE A 258 -6.90 -6.75 19.69
N ALA A 259 -6.50 -7.60 20.63
CA ALA A 259 -6.27 -9.03 20.37
C ALA A 259 -7.56 -9.72 19.89
N SER A 260 -8.71 -9.39 20.45
CA SER A 260 -10.02 -9.88 20.02
C SER A 260 -10.35 -9.44 18.59
N TYR A 261 -10.09 -8.17 18.26
CA TYR A 261 -10.23 -7.65 16.89
C TYR A 261 -9.30 -8.39 15.91
N MET A 262 -8.01 -8.51 16.25
CA MET A 262 -7.01 -9.18 15.38
C MET A 262 -7.36 -10.66 15.16
N LYS A 263 -7.90 -11.35 16.17
CA LYS A 263 -8.39 -12.73 16.04
C LYS A 263 -9.50 -12.83 14.99
N ASP A 264 -10.47 -11.93 15.04
CA ASP A 264 -11.59 -11.94 14.10
C ASP A 264 -11.15 -11.54 12.69
N VAL A 265 -10.20 -10.59 12.55
CA VAL A 265 -9.56 -10.27 11.26
C VAL A 265 -8.88 -11.51 10.67
N ASN A 266 -8.05 -12.20 11.45
CA ASN A 266 -7.37 -13.40 10.98
C ASN A 266 -8.35 -14.49 10.54
N LYS A 267 -9.43 -14.71 11.32
CA LYS A 267 -10.46 -15.70 11.00
C LYS A 267 -11.13 -15.42 9.64
N GLU A 268 -11.51 -14.16 9.40
CA GLU A 268 -12.12 -13.75 8.12
C GLU A 268 -11.12 -13.91 6.97
N LEU A 269 -9.86 -13.49 7.16
CA LEU A 269 -8.81 -13.60 6.14
C LEU A 269 -8.46 -15.04 5.81
N TRP A 270 -8.32 -15.93 6.81
CA TRP A 270 -8.06 -17.34 6.58
C TRP A 270 -9.16 -18.03 5.78
N LYS A 271 -10.44 -17.71 6.06
CA LYS A 271 -11.57 -18.18 5.25
C LYS A 271 -11.48 -17.77 3.78
N LEU A 272 -10.93 -16.58 3.52
CA LEU A 272 -10.68 -16.06 2.17
C LEU A 272 -9.34 -16.53 1.57
N GLY A 273 -8.64 -17.48 2.20
CA GLY A 273 -7.38 -18.03 1.72
C GLY A 273 -6.18 -17.09 1.87
N VAL A 274 -6.33 -15.98 2.58
CA VAL A 274 -5.22 -15.08 2.88
C VAL A 274 -4.42 -15.63 4.06
N SER A 275 -3.15 -15.94 3.84
CA SER A 275 -2.26 -16.52 4.86
C SER A 275 -1.71 -15.46 5.83
N ALA A 276 -2.60 -14.72 6.50
CA ALA A 276 -2.24 -13.80 7.57
C ALA A 276 -1.49 -14.57 8.68
N LYS A 277 -0.25 -14.16 8.99
CA LYS A 277 0.63 -14.92 9.87
C LYS A 277 1.11 -14.13 11.07
N THR A 278 1.62 -12.94 10.85
CA THR A 278 2.21 -12.11 11.90
C THR A 278 1.31 -10.94 12.21
N GLN A 279 1.17 -10.64 13.50
CA GLN A 279 0.49 -9.46 14.01
C GLN A 279 1.20 -8.95 15.25
N HIS A 280 1.40 -7.64 15.35
CA HIS A 280 2.02 -7.02 16.52
C HIS A 280 1.68 -5.55 16.61
N ASN A 281 2.08 -4.92 17.73
CA ASN A 281 2.03 -3.48 17.88
C ASN A 281 3.19 -2.82 17.11
N GLU A 282 2.93 -1.68 16.51
CA GLU A 282 3.92 -0.80 15.92
C GLU A 282 4.40 0.29 16.90
N VAL A 283 5.36 1.12 16.47
CA VAL A 283 6.02 2.10 17.36
C VAL A 283 5.06 3.17 17.83
N ALA A 284 4.20 3.69 16.95
CA ALA A 284 3.25 4.71 17.36
C ALA A 284 2.12 4.11 18.24
N PRO A 285 1.67 4.82 19.27
CA PRO A 285 0.49 4.40 20.01
C PRO A 285 -0.70 4.17 19.09
N ALA A 286 -1.48 3.12 19.34
CA ALA A 286 -2.62 2.68 18.53
C ALA A 286 -2.27 2.20 17.11
N GLN A 287 -1.00 2.03 16.75
CA GLN A 287 -0.55 1.49 15.49
C GLN A 287 -0.24 0.00 15.61
N HIS A 288 -0.59 -0.74 14.56
CA HIS A 288 -0.43 -2.19 14.49
C HIS A 288 -0.02 -2.62 13.09
N GLU A 289 0.48 -3.85 12.96
CA GLU A 289 0.86 -4.46 11.70
C GLU A 289 0.25 -5.85 11.54
N LEU A 290 -0.06 -6.19 10.29
CA LEU A 290 -0.41 -7.53 9.84
C LEU A 290 0.46 -7.90 8.64
N ALA A 291 1.20 -9.01 8.75
CA ALA A 291 2.03 -9.53 7.67
C ALA A 291 1.56 -10.93 7.23
N PRO A 292 1.19 -11.13 5.95
CA PRO A 292 0.87 -12.43 5.39
C PRO A 292 2.14 -13.18 4.97
N ILE A 293 2.02 -14.48 4.75
CA ILE A 293 3.01 -15.22 3.98
C ILE A 293 2.95 -14.72 2.53
N TYR A 294 4.11 -14.63 1.87
CA TYR A 294 4.19 -14.20 0.48
C TYR A 294 3.42 -15.14 -0.47
N ALA A 295 2.94 -14.57 -1.57
CA ALA A 295 2.26 -15.29 -2.64
C ALA A 295 2.71 -14.76 -4.01
N GLU A 296 2.27 -15.41 -5.10
CA GLU A 296 2.39 -14.86 -6.45
C GLU A 296 1.85 -13.43 -6.49
N ALA A 297 2.52 -12.51 -7.19
CA ALA A 297 2.24 -11.08 -7.13
C ALA A 297 0.76 -10.74 -7.44
N ASN A 298 0.14 -11.41 -8.42
CA ASN A 298 -1.29 -11.21 -8.73
C ASN A 298 -2.18 -11.55 -7.53
N ILE A 299 -1.95 -12.70 -6.91
CA ILE A 299 -2.68 -13.15 -5.72
C ILE A 299 -2.41 -12.23 -4.53
N ALA A 300 -1.14 -11.86 -4.31
CA ALA A 300 -0.75 -10.98 -3.21
C ALA A 300 -1.40 -9.60 -3.30
N VAL A 301 -1.53 -9.03 -4.51
CA VAL A 301 -2.22 -7.77 -4.76
C VAL A 301 -3.71 -7.87 -4.41
N ASP A 302 -4.39 -8.91 -4.88
CA ASP A 302 -5.81 -9.15 -4.54
C ASP A 302 -5.98 -9.39 -3.03
N HIS A 303 -5.12 -10.21 -2.42
CA HIS A 303 -5.13 -10.46 -0.98
C HIS A 303 -4.91 -9.18 -0.16
N ASN A 304 -4.03 -8.28 -0.59
CA ASN A 304 -3.82 -7.02 0.11
C ASN A 304 -5.07 -6.11 0.07
N GLN A 305 -5.82 -6.09 -1.03
CA GLN A 305 -7.11 -5.41 -1.08
C GLN A 305 -8.11 -6.03 -0.07
N LEU A 306 -8.18 -7.35 -0.01
CA LEU A 306 -9.03 -8.06 0.96
C LEU A 306 -8.59 -7.79 2.41
N VAL A 307 -7.27 -7.70 2.67
CA VAL A 307 -6.75 -7.31 3.99
C VAL A 307 -7.25 -5.93 4.37
N MET A 308 -7.09 -4.93 3.50
CA MET A 308 -7.52 -3.55 3.78
C MET A 308 -9.02 -3.43 4.01
N GLU A 309 -9.84 -4.14 3.23
CA GLU A 309 -11.29 -4.19 3.41
C GLU A 309 -11.68 -4.87 4.73
N THR A 310 -11.06 -6.02 5.04
CA THR A 310 -11.33 -6.81 6.25
C THR A 310 -10.96 -6.04 7.50
N LEU A 311 -9.80 -5.38 7.53
CA LEU A 311 -9.37 -4.53 8.65
C LEU A 311 -10.42 -3.47 8.99
N LYS A 312 -10.94 -2.75 7.98
CA LYS A 312 -11.97 -1.72 8.17
C LYS A 312 -13.32 -2.31 8.63
N LYS A 313 -13.73 -3.39 8.00
CA LYS A 313 -15.04 -4.03 8.24
C LYS A 313 -15.13 -4.64 9.64
N VAL A 314 -14.11 -5.37 10.05
CA VAL A 314 -14.04 -6.00 11.38
C VAL A 314 -13.90 -4.97 12.48
N ALA A 315 -13.15 -3.86 12.25
CA ALA A 315 -13.03 -2.78 13.23
C ALA A 315 -14.40 -2.26 13.68
N GLY A 316 -15.33 -2.09 12.75
CA GLY A 316 -16.69 -1.64 13.05
C GLY A 316 -17.47 -2.56 13.99
N ARG A 317 -17.19 -3.88 13.97
CA ARG A 317 -17.83 -4.88 14.86
C ARG A 317 -17.31 -4.80 16.29
N HIS A 318 -16.08 -4.30 16.47
CA HIS A 318 -15.41 -4.15 17.77
C HIS A 318 -15.51 -2.73 18.37
N GLY A 319 -16.40 -1.88 17.80
CA GLY A 319 -16.50 -0.48 18.23
C GLY A 319 -15.22 0.33 17.94
N LEU A 320 -14.43 -0.11 16.97
CA LEU A 320 -13.21 0.52 16.49
C LEU A 320 -13.39 1.08 15.08
N TYR A 321 -12.47 1.91 14.66
CA TYR A 321 -12.31 2.35 13.28
C TYR A 321 -10.84 2.18 12.86
N CYS A 322 -10.62 1.57 11.69
CA CYS A 322 -9.28 1.35 11.14
C CYS A 322 -8.90 2.49 10.19
N LEU A 323 -7.78 3.14 10.46
CA LEU A 323 -7.21 4.19 9.62
C LEU A 323 -6.06 3.60 8.81
N LEU A 324 -6.15 3.73 7.49
CA LEU A 324 -5.12 3.31 6.54
C LEU A 324 -4.39 4.50 5.90
N ASN A 325 -4.68 5.73 6.34
CA ASN A 325 -3.90 6.89 5.88
C ASN A 325 -2.43 6.74 6.32
N GLU A 326 -1.51 7.20 5.49
CA GLU A 326 -0.07 7.11 5.71
C GLU A 326 0.42 7.92 6.90
N LYS A 327 -0.30 9.01 7.25
CA LYS A 327 0.05 9.89 8.38
C LYS A 327 -1.20 10.41 9.10
N PRO A 328 -1.93 9.55 9.83
CA PRO A 328 -3.16 9.96 10.50
C PRO A 328 -2.91 10.99 11.61
N PHE A 329 -1.75 10.93 12.26
CA PHE A 329 -1.38 11.78 13.38
C PHE A 329 -0.01 12.41 13.15
N ALA A 330 0.10 13.72 13.35
CA ALA A 330 1.38 14.40 13.28
C ALA A 330 2.22 14.07 14.54
N GLY A 331 3.56 14.09 14.39
CA GLY A 331 4.49 13.90 15.51
C GLY A 331 4.76 12.46 15.94
N VAL A 332 4.06 11.47 15.39
CA VAL A 332 4.31 10.03 15.60
C VAL A 332 4.58 9.32 14.28
N ASN A 333 5.00 8.05 14.31
CA ASN A 333 5.21 7.26 13.09
C ASN A 333 3.97 7.26 12.18
N GLY A 334 4.20 7.20 10.89
CA GLY A 334 3.17 6.94 9.90
C GLY A 334 3.07 5.46 9.56
N SER A 335 2.12 5.09 8.71
CA SER A 335 1.88 3.72 8.26
C SER A 335 2.21 3.55 6.79
N GLY A 336 2.87 2.44 6.47
CA GLY A 336 3.20 2.01 5.12
C GLY A 336 2.89 0.55 4.88
N LYS A 337 3.47 0.04 3.79
CA LYS A 337 3.59 -1.38 3.47
C LYS A 337 5.01 -1.65 3.05
N HIS A 338 5.67 -2.59 3.73
CA HIS A 338 6.94 -3.09 3.23
C HIS A 338 6.63 -4.15 2.17
N ASN A 339 6.89 -3.83 0.91
CA ASN A 339 6.62 -4.73 -0.21
C ASN A 339 7.82 -5.64 -0.42
N ASN A 340 7.79 -6.81 0.20
CA ASN A 340 8.81 -7.84 0.00
C ASN A 340 8.63 -8.47 -1.38
N TRP A 341 9.64 -8.39 -2.23
CA TRP A 341 9.62 -8.84 -3.61
C TRP A 341 10.77 -9.80 -3.91
N SER A 342 10.48 -10.91 -4.59
CA SER A 342 11.45 -11.89 -5.05
C SER A 342 10.99 -12.55 -6.35
N LEU A 343 11.87 -13.34 -6.99
CA LEU A 343 11.60 -14.10 -8.21
C LEU A 343 11.79 -15.59 -7.95
N THR A 344 10.74 -16.38 -8.15
CA THR A 344 10.76 -17.82 -7.87
C THR A 344 10.30 -18.62 -9.08
N THR A 345 11.01 -19.70 -9.42
CA THR A 345 10.63 -20.65 -10.47
C THR A 345 9.48 -21.55 -10.01
N ASP A 346 8.77 -22.17 -10.96
CA ASP A 346 7.74 -23.16 -10.69
C ASP A 346 8.25 -24.45 -10.03
N ASP A 347 9.55 -24.74 -10.13
CA ASP A 347 10.25 -25.85 -9.44
C ASP A 347 10.98 -25.40 -8.15
N GLY A 348 10.72 -24.17 -7.67
CA GLY A 348 11.08 -23.73 -6.32
C GLY A 348 12.45 -23.06 -6.17
N ILE A 349 13.11 -22.68 -7.26
CA ILE A 349 14.38 -21.95 -7.22
C ILE A 349 14.08 -20.46 -7.03
N ASN A 350 14.65 -19.85 -5.98
CA ASN A 350 14.62 -18.41 -5.78
C ASN A 350 15.86 -17.77 -6.44
N LEU A 351 15.65 -16.89 -7.41
CA LEU A 351 16.73 -16.22 -8.13
C LEU A 351 17.52 -15.22 -7.26
N LEU A 352 16.95 -14.84 -6.12
CA LEU A 352 17.56 -13.92 -5.15
C LEU A 352 18.16 -14.64 -3.94
N ASP A 353 18.28 -15.96 -4.00
CA ASP A 353 18.98 -16.73 -2.96
C ASP A 353 20.49 -16.72 -3.24
N PRO A 354 21.30 -16.07 -2.39
CA PRO A 354 22.75 -16.03 -2.56
C PRO A 354 23.42 -17.37 -2.30
N GLY A 355 22.76 -18.30 -1.59
CA GLY A 355 23.36 -19.51 -1.07
C GLY A 355 24.37 -19.25 0.06
N ASP A 356 25.10 -20.29 0.45
CA ASP A 356 26.09 -20.22 1.54
C ASP A 356 27.37 -19.45 1.13
N THR A 357 27.70 -19.44 -0.15
CA THR A 357 28.88 -18.80 -0.73
C THR A 357 28.49 -17.80 -1.84
N PRO A 358 27.96 -16.61 -1.48
CA PRO A 358 27.49 -15.64 -2.46
C PRO A 358 28.50 -15.26 -3.54
N HIS A 359 29.82 -15.22 -3.21
CA HIS A 359 30.89 -14.89 -4.14
C HIS A 359 31.09 -15.94 -5.24
N GLU A 360 30.67 -17.19 -5.04
CA GLU A 360 30.74 -18.28 -6.03
C GLU A 360 29.46 -18.41 -6.85
N ASN A 361 28.34 -17.81 -6.40
CA ASN A 361 27.05 -17.91 -7.08
C ASN A 361 26.93 -16.88 -8.20
N ILE A 362 27.55 -17.17 -9.33
CA ILE A 362 27.66 -16.24 -10.48
C ILE A 362 26.27 -15.87 -11.04
N GLN A 363 25.33 -16.80 -11.07
CA GLN A 363 23.95 -16.52 -11.52
C GLN A 363 23.29 -15.48 -10.59
N PHE A 364 23.40 -15.67 -9.26
CA PHE A 364 22.88 -14.71 -8.29
C PHE A 364 23.56 -13.35 -8.43
N LEU A 365 24.88 -13.30 -8.58
CA LEU A 365 25.61 -12.04 -8.75
C LEU A 365 25.20 -11.31 -10.02
N LEU A 366 24.94 -12.03 -11.12
CA LEU A 366 24.43 -11.41 -12.34
C LEU A 366 23.02 -10.85 -12.12
N VAL A 367 22.11 -11.62 -11.52
CA VAL A 367 20.75 -11.15 -11.17
C VAL A 367 20.80 -9.92 -10.27
N LEU A 368 21.63 -9.94 -9.22
CA LEU A 368 21.83 -8.80 -8.33
C LEU A 368 22.33 -7.57 -9.09
N SER A 369 23.34 -7.74 -9.96
CA SER A 369 23.89 -6.65 -10.76
C SER A 369 22.86 -6.03 -11.71
N CYS A 370 21.97 -6.84 -12.27
CA CYS A 370 20.83 -6.39 -13.09
C CYS A 370 19.83 -5.57 -12.28
N ILE A 371 19.55 -5.98 -11.03
CA ILE A 371 18.65 -5.23 -10.14
C ILE A 371 19.27 -3.88 -9.76
N LEU A 372 20.57 -3.85 -9.44
CA LEU A 372 21.27 -2.57 -9.19
C LEU A 372 21.15 -1.62 -10.37
N LYS A 373 21.41 -2.11 -11.59
CA LYS A 373 21.25 -1.34 -12.81
C LYS A 373 19.81 -0.84 -12.99
N ALA A 374 18.83 -1.74 -12.91
CA ALA A 374 17.43 -1.42 -13.11
C ALA A 374 16.93 -0.32 -12.15
N VAL A 375 17.26 -0.45 -10.87
CA VAL A 375 16.83 0.52 -9.85
C VAL A 375 17.57 1.85 -9.99
N ASP A 376 18.86 1.85 -10.34
CA ASP A 376 19.63 3.09 -10.55
C ASP A 376 19.16 3.85 -11.81
N GLU A 377 18.92 3.15 -12.89
CA GLU A 377 18.49 3.78 -14.15
C GLU A 377 17.04 4.28 -14.10
N HIS A 378 16.18 3.66 -13.29
CA HIS A 378 14.76 3.98 -13.17
C HIS A 378 14.35 4.42 -11.76
N ALA A 379 15.27 5.03 -11.02
CA ALA A 379 15.04 5.46 -9.63
C ALA A 379 13.83 6.41 -9.51
N GLU A 380 13.68 7.34 -10.45
CA GLU A 380 12.58 8.30 -10.47
C GLU A 380 11.23 7.59 -10.70
N LEU A 381 11.20 6.62 -11.62
CA LEU A 381 9.99 5.86 -11.92
C LEU A 381 9.61 4.95 -10.72
N LEU A 382 10.61 4.33 -10.07
CA LEU A 382 10.36 3.54 -8.86
C LEU A 382 9.86 4.44 -7.71
N ARG A 383 10.41 5.66 -7.55
CA ARG A 383 9.90 6.63 -6.58
C ARG A 383 8.47 7.05 -6.90
N GLU A 384 8.16 7.26 -8.17
CA GLU A 384 6.82 7.61 -8.64
C GLU A 384 5.82 6.51 -8.27
N SER A 385 6.15 5.24 -8.43
CA SER A 385 5.27 4.11 -8.12
C SER A 385 4.78 4.04 -6.67
N ALA A 386 5.41 4.76 -5.76
CA ALA A 386 5.01 4.94 -4.37
C ALA A 386 4.56 6.38 -4.06
N ALA A 387 4.27 7.19 -5.09
CA ALA A 387 3.79 8.55 -4.92
C ALA A 387 2.33 8.56 -4.44
N ASP A 388 2.09 9.26 -3.35
CA ASP A 388 0.76 9.44 -2.75
C ASP A 388 0.76 10.69 -1.88
N VAL A 389 -0.39 11.37 -1.78
CA VAL A 389 -0.56 12.56 -0.94
C VAL A 389 -0.20 12.29 0.52
N GLY A 390 -0.58 11.13 1.05
CA GLY A 390 -0.26 10.71 2.40
C GLY A 390 1.24 10.47 2.60
N ASN A 391 1.92 9.91 1.61
CA ASN A 391 3.36 9.70 1.63
C ASN A 391 4.17 11.01 1.63
N ASP A 392 3.66 12.09 1.08
CA ASP A 392 4.29 13.42 1.19
C ASP A 392 4.41 13.88 2.66
N HIS A 393 3.55 13.37 3.55
CA HIS A 393 3.59 13.62 4.98
C HIS A 393 4.38 12.58 5.78
N ARG A 394 4.52 11.36 5.24
CA ARG A 394 5.14 10.22 5.93
C ARG A 394 6.64 10.10 5.65
N LEU A 395 7.08 10.23 4.40
CA LEU A 395 8.44 9.93 3.98
C LEU A 395 9.49 10.87 4.62
N GLY A 396 10.64 10.30 4.98
CA GLY A 396 11.83 11.02 5.45
C GLY A 396 12.05 11.03 6.96
N ALA A 397 11.19 10.41 7.76
CA ALA A 397 11.38 10.29 9.21
C ALA A 397 10.58 9.13 9.80
N ASN A 398 10.91 8.73 11.04
CA ASN A 398 10.11 7.79 11.83
C ASN A 398 9.84 6.46 11.10
N GLU A 399 10.90 5.74 10.74
CA GLU A 399 10.88 4.45 10.02
C GLU A 399 10.40 4.50 8.56
N ALA A 400 9.98 5.65 8.05
CA ALA A 400 9.70 5.85 6.64
C ALA A 400 10.97 6.31 5.90
N PRO A 401 11.34 5.67 4.76
CA PRO A 401 12.56 6.01 4.05
C PRO A 401 12.51 7.44 3.50
N PRO A 402 13.69 8.07 3.27
CA PRO A 402 13.74 9.35 2.57
C PRO A 402 13.26 9.21 1.13
N ALA A 403 12.86 10.32 0.51
CA ALA A 403 12.38 10.37 -0.87
C ALA A 403 13.51 10.23 -1.93
N ILE A 404 14.56 9.54 -1.58
CA ILE A 404 15.73 9.22 -2.40
C ILE A 404 15.82 7.71 -2.54
N ILE A 405 15.73 7.19 -3.74
CA ILE A 405 15.91 5.75 -3.98
C ILE A 405 17.39 5.40 -3.77
N SER A 406 17.64 4.42 -2.93
CA SER A 406 18.96 3.78 -2.71
C SER A 406 18.77 2.33 -2.32
N ILE A 407 19.80 1.52 -2.50
CA ILE A 407 19.78 0.09 -2.20
C ILE A 407 20.68 -0.22 -1.01
N PHE A 408 20.13 -0.89 -0.01
CA PHE A 408 20.88 -1.51 1.07
C PHE A 408 21.14 -2.98 0.76
N LEU A 409 22.41 -3.41 0.86
CA LEU A 409 22.82 -4.79 0.59
C LEU A 409 23.36 -5.54 1.83
N GLY A 410 23.74 -4.80 2.86
CA GLY A 410 24.46 -5.34 4.02
C GLY A 410 25.94 -5.55 3.77
N ALA A 411 26.69 -5.80 4.85
CA ALA A 411 28.14 -5.83 4.84
C ALA A 411 28.73 -6.93 3.94
N GLN A 412 28.10 -8.11 3.93
CA GLN A 412 28.59 -9.27 3.15
C GLN A 412 28.58 -9.01 1.65
N LEU A 413 27.41 -8.60 1.11
CA LEU A 413 27.29 -8.34 -0.33
C LEU A 413 28.04 -7.06 -0.74
N GLU A 414 28.08 -6.05 0.13
CA GLU A 414 28.91 -4.86 -0.13
C GLU A 414 30.39 -5.21 -0.28
N ASP A 415 30.91 -6.11 0.55
CA ASP A 415 32.29 -6.59 0.45
C ASP A 415 32.52 -7.34 -0.88
N VAL A 416 31.64 -8.25 -1.24
CA VAL A 416 31.69 -8.96 -2.54
C VAL A 416 31.70 -7.98 -3.71
N LEU A 417 30.85 -6.95 -3.69
CA LEU A 417 30.81 -5.94 -4.74
C LEU A 417 32.11 -5.11 -4.78
N LYS A 418 32.69 -4.74 -3.64
CA LYS A 418 33.98 -4.03 -3.58
C LYS A 418 35.11 -4.86 -4.16
N GLN A 419 35.13 -6.17 -3.93
CA GLN A 419 36.10 -7.08 -4.55
C GLN A 419 35.94 -7.10 -6.08
N LEU A 420 34.69 -7.26 -6.58
CA LEU A 420 34.38 -7.23 -8.02
C LEU A 420 34.81 -5.92 -8.69
N ILE A 421 34.58 -4.78 -8.05
CA ILE A 421 34.96 -3.46 -8.58
C ILE A 421 36.51 -3.31 -8.62
N SER A 422 37.18 -3.70 -7.54
CA SER A 422 38.63 -3.44 -7.39
C SER A 422 39.51 -4.43 -8.16
N THR A 423 39.17 -5.71 -8.14
CA THR A 423 40.01 -6.77 -8.73
C THR A 423 39.38 -7.42 -9.97
N GLY A 424 38.03 -7.30 -10.10
CA GLY A 424 37.28 -7.99 -11.14
C GLY A 424 36.81 -9.37 -10.72
N GLU A 425 37.23 -9.87 -9.58
CA GLU A 425 36.86 -11.19 -9.03
C GLU A 425 36.52 -11.06 -7.55
N ALA A 426 35.53 -11.80 -7.08
CA ALA A 426 35.24 -11.98 -5.67
C ALA A 426 35.81 -13.32 -5.21
N THR A 427 36.68 -13.32 -4.23
CA THR A 427 37.45 -14.50 -3.79
C THR A 427 36.98 -15.06 -2.47
N HIS A 428 36.16 -14.34 -1.73
CA HIS A 428 35.61 -14.76 -0.44
C HIS A 428 34.32 -13.99 -0.11
N SER A 429 33.54 -14.56 0.79
CA SER A 429 32.42 -13.91 1.47
C SER A 429 32.74 -13.79 2.96
N LEU A 430 32.19 -12.78 3.63
CA LEU A 430 32.30 -12.66 5.08
C LEU A 430 31.55 -13.82 5.72
N GLU A 431 32.21 -14.56 6.62
CA GLU A 431 31.56 -15.61 7.38
C GLU A 431 30.64 -15.02 8.46
N GLY A 432 29.51 -15.70 8.70
CA GLY A 432 28.62 -15.34 9.79
C GLY A 432 29.32 -15.52 11.15
N GLU A 433 29.13 -14.57 12.05
CA GLU A 433 29.68 -14.61 13.41
C GLU A 433 28.78 -15.44 14.31
N MET A 434 29.37 -16.37 15.09
CA MET A 434 28.63 -17.12 16.13
C MET A 434 28.31 -16.18 17.29
N LEU A 435 27.02 -15.96 17.52
CA LEU A 435 26.52 -15.18 18.62
C LEU A 435 26.41 -16.06 19.88
N LYS A 436 27.25 -15.74 20.89
CA LYS A 436 27.25 -16.43 22.19
C LYS A 436 26.58 -15.53 23.21
N THR A 437 25.47 -15.98 23.76
CA THR A 437 24.76 -15.23 24.79
C THR A 437 25.47 -15.21 26.13
N GLY A 438 26.47 -16.11 26.34
CA GLY A 438 27.16 -16.28 27.61
C GLY A 438 26.34 -16.98 28.69
N VAL A 439 25.15 -17.45 28.34
CA VAL A 439 24.25 -18.20 29.25
C VAL A 439 24.18 -19.64 28.80
N ALA A 440 24.61 -20.58 29.67
CA ALA A 440 24.74 -22.02 29.34
C ALA A 440 23.43 -22.71 28.91
N THR A 441 22.28 -22.15 29.26
CA THR A 441 20.95 -22.69 28.90
C THR A 441 20.39 -22.09 27.59
N LEU A 442 21.04 -21.08 27.01
CA LEU A 442 20.67 -20.51 25.73
C LEU A 442 21.56 -21.09 24.63
N PRO A 443 21.00 -21.51 23.49
CA PRO A 443 21.78 -21.99 22.37
C PRO A 443 22.64 -20.90 21.78
N ASP A 444 23.84 -21.27 21.33
CA ASP A 444 24.60 -20.41 20.41
C ASP A 444 23.96 -20.51 19.03
N PHE A 445 23.91 -19.37 18.30
CA PHE A 445 23.35 -19.32 16.95
C PHE A 445 24.20 -18.43 16.04
N MET A 446 24.15 -18.73 14.74
CA MET A 446 24.80 -17.90 13.75
C MET A 446 24.06 -16.59 13.62
N LYS A 447 24.80 -15.47 13.70
CA LYS A 447 24.28 -14.15 13.38
C LYS A 447 24.01 -14.10 11.87
N ASP A 448 22.84 -13.57 11.50
CA ASP A 448 22.57 -13.27 10.10
C ASP A 448 23.65 -12.32 9.56
N ALA A 449 24.21 -12.66 8.41
CA ALA A 449 25.21 -11.81 7.75
C ALA A 449 24.59 -10.52 7.16
N THR A 450 23.27 -10.48 7.06
CA THR A 450 22.50 -9.32 6.60
C THR A 450 21.77 -8.69 7.79
N ASP A 451 22.16 -7.47 8.15
CA ASP A 451 21.38 -6.65 9.10
C ASP A 451 20.28 -5.89 8.31
N ARG A 452 19.20 -5.51 9.01
CA ARG A 452 18.13 -4.69 8.42
C ARG A 452 18.47 -3.21 8.59
N ASN A 453 18.43 -2.44 7.50
CA ASN A 453 18.51 -1.00 7.57
C ASN A 453 17.11 -0.40 7.42
N ARG A 454 16.52 0.01 8.54
CA ARG A 454 15.17 0.58 8.60
C ARG A 454 15.02 1.90 7.86
N THR A 455 16.14 2.55 7.50
CA THR A 455 16.13 3.83 6.78
C THR A 455 16.30 3.68 5.27
N SER A 456 16.56 2.48 4.77
CA SER A 456 16.72 2.23 3.33
C SER A 456 15.37 2.08 2.64
N PRO A 457 15.15 2.73 1.49
CA PRO A 457 13.93 2.58 0.71
C PRO A 457 13.83 1.22 -0.02
N PHE A 458 14.96 0.60 -0.35
CA PHE A 458 15.02 -0.68 -1.05
C PHE A 458 16.16 -1.54 -0.46
N ALA A 459 15.79 -2.50 0.38
CA ALA A 459 16.73 -3.26 1.17
C ALA A 459 16.75 -4.75 0.78
N PHE A 460 17.94 -5.32 0.58
CA PHE A 460 18.11 -6.77 0.45
C PHE A 460 18.06 -7.41 1.84
N THR A 461 17.17 -8.39 2.01
CA THR A 461 16.91 -9.05 3.29
C THR A 461 17.08 -10.56 3.19
N GLY A 462 18.23 -10.99 2.71
CA GLY A 462 18.66 -12.41 2.64
C GLY A 462 18.32 -13.11 1.33
N ASN A 463 17.09 -13.10 0.88
CA ASN A 463 16.65 -13.75 -0.37
C ASN A 463 15.53 -13.00 -1.10
N LYS A 464 15.37 -11.72 -0.79
CA LYS A 464 14.35 -10.84 -1.36
C LYS A 464 14.76 -9.38 -1.18
N PHE A 465 14.13 -8.49 -1.93
CA PHE A 465 14.18 -7.06 -1.70
C PHE A 465 12.90 -6.57 -1.03
N GLU A 466 13.05 -5.67 -0.09
CA GLU A 466 11.98 -5.01 0.63
C GLU A 466 11.88 -3.56 0.16
N PHE A 467 10.81 -3.22 -0.58
CA PHE A 467 10.52 -1.84 -0.98
C PHE A 467 9.63 -1.18 0.08
N ARG A 468 10.21 -0.24 0.83
CA ARG A 468 9.65 0.31 2.07
C ARG A 468 8.85 1.61 1.88
N MET A 469 8.74 2.12 0.64
CA MET A 469 8.11 3.42 0.39
C MET A 469 6.59 3.35 0.22
N VAL A 470 6.01 2.20 -0.03
CA VAL A 470 4.58 2.08 -0.36
C VAL A 470 3.71 2.55 0.80
N GLY A 471 2.72 3.40 0.52
CA GLY A 471 1.79 3.92 1.51
C GLY A 471 0.77 2.89 2.00
N SER A 472 0.30 3.04 3.23
CA SER A 472 -0.60 2.08 3.88
C SER A 472 -1.91 1.86 3.12
N LYS A 473 -2.53 2.90 2.57
CA LYS A 473 -3.79 2.79 1.80
C LYS A 473 -3.59 2.44 0.33
N ALA A 474 -2.35 2.57 -0.19
CA ALA A 474 -2.06 2.37 -1.61
C ALA A 474 -2.19 0.91 -2.05
N SER A 475 -2.54 0.67 -3.31
CA SER A 475 -2.37 -0.64 -3.93
C SER A 475 -0.88 -0.95 -4.11
N ILE A 476 -0.50 -2.20 -3.90
CA ILE A 476 0.87 -2.66 -4.20
C ILE A 476 1.05 -3.02 -5.68
N ALA A 477 0.03 -2.88 -6.51
CA ALA A 477 0.12 -3.24 -7.93
C ALA A 477 1.17 -2.40 -8.66
N GLN A 478 1.09 -1.07 -8.59
CA GLN A 478 1.99 -0.18 -9.34
C GLN A 478 3.47 -0.36 -8.98
N PRO A 479 3.89 -0.43 -7.71
CA PRO A 479 5.28 -0.74 -7.38
C PRO A 479 5.78 -2.04 -7.98
N ASN A 480 4.94 -3.08 -7.98
CA ASN A 480 5.30 -4.37 -8.55
C ASN A 480 5.32 -4.33 -10.10
N VAL A 481 4.42 -3.58 -10.75
CA VAL A 481 4.48 -3.32 -12.20
C VAL A 481 5.82 -2.70 -12.58
N VAL A 482 6.24 -1.67 -11.87
CA VAL A 482 7.50 -0.98 -12.13
C VAL A 482 8.68 -1.91 -11.88
N LEU A 483 8.77 -2.57 -10.71
CA LEU A 483 9.86 -3.49 -10.37
C LEU A 483 10.00 -4.61 -11.39
N ASN A 484 8.89 -5.26 -11.74
CA ASN A 484 8.91 -6.34 -12.73
C ASN A 484 9.42 -5.86 -14.09
N THR A 485 9.00 -4.67 -14.53
CA THR A 485 9.32 -4.18 -15.88
C THR A 485 10.74 -3.68 -16.00
N ILE A 486 11.25 -2.91 -15.01
CA ILE A 486 12.65 -2.43 -15.03
C ILE A 486 13.66 -3.57 -14.92
N VAL A 487 13.33 -4.60 -14.12
CA VAL A 487 14.19 -5.79 -14.00
C VAL A 487 14.12 -6.65 -15.27
N ALA A 488 12.94 -6.77 -15.90
CA ALA A 488 12.81 -7.43 -17.19
C ALA A 488 13.67 -6.75 -18.27
N GLU A 489 13.74 -5.42 -18.31
CA GLU A 489 14.62 -4.68 -19.20
C GLU A 489 16.09 -5.03 -18.98
N ALA A 490 16.55 -4.99 -17.74
CA ALA A 490 17.95 -5.32 -17.40
C ALA A 490 18.30 -6.77 -17.78
N PHE A 491 17.39 -7.71 -17.55
CA PHE A 491 17.58 -9.11 -17.98
C PHE A 491 17.60 -9.25 -19.50
N ALA A 492 16.73 -8.55 -20.23
CA ALA A 492 16.71 -8.58 -21.69
C ALA A 492 18.04 -8.08 -22.29
N GLU A 493 18.58 -6.98 -21.76
CA GLU A 493 19.85 -6.41 -22.25
C GLU A 493 21.06 -7.34 -21.99
N VAL A 494 21.08 -7.98 -20.83
CA VAL A 494 22.10 -8.96 -20.48
C VAL A 494 21.99 -10.19 -21.38
N CYS A 495 20.79 -10.70 -21.60
CA CYS A 495 20.55 -11.83 -22.51
C CYS A 495 20.94 -11.51 -23.95
N ASP A 496 20.60 -10.31 -24.45
CA ASP A 496 20.98 -9.85 -25.78
C ASP A 496 22.51 -9.84 -26.01
N THR A 497 23.28 -9.63 -24.93
CA THR A 497 24.73 -9.66 -24.95
C THR A 497 25.26 -11.07 -24.83
N LEU A 498 24.76 -11.86 -23.88
CA LEU A 498 25.23 -13.22 -23.61
C LEU A 498 24.95 -14.21 -24.77
N GLU A 499 23.82 -14.05 -25.46
CA GLU A 499 23.45 -14.87 -26.64
C GLU A 499 24.41 -14.71 -27.81
N LYS A 500 25.17 -13.60 -27.85
CA LYS A 500 26.13 -13.28 -28.91
C LYS A 500 27.58 -13.49 -28.48
N ALA A 501 27.81 -13.87 -27.23
CA ALA A 501 29.16 -14.02 -26.69
C ALA A 501 29.84 -15.29 -27.19
N ASP A 502 31.10 -15.17 -27.62
CA ASP A 502 31.93 -16.33 -27.98
C ASP A 502 32.39 -17.11 -26.75
N ASP A 503 32.60 -16.41 -25.62
CA ASP A 503 32.95 -16.96 -24.32
C ASP A 503 31.89 -16.51 -23.29
N PHE A 504 31.02 -17.42 -22.92
CA PHE A 504 29.89 -17.15 -22.02
C PHE A 504 30.36 -16.75 -20.62
N ASP A 505 31.31 -17.48 -20.03
CA ASP A 505 31.74 -17.25 -18.66
C ASP A 505 32.44 -15.88 -18.54
N MET A 506 33.32 -15.57 -19.48
CA MET A 506 33.96 -14.26 -19.53
C MET A 506 32.95 -13.13 -19.70
N ALA A 507 31.98 -13.29 -20.60
CA ALA A 507 30.94 -12.28 -20.84
C ALA A 507 30.07 -12.05 -19.60
N VAL A 508 29.72 -13.09 -18.84
CA VAL A 508 28.99 -12.95 -17.57
C VAL A 508 29.80 -12.15 -16.56
N HIS A 509 31.08 -12.47 -16.36
CA HIS A 509 31.96 -11.72 -15.46
C HIS A 509 32.09 -10.25 -15.87
N ASP A 510 32.28 -9.97 -17.15
CA ASP A 510 32.40 -8.60 -17.66
C ASP A 510 31.12 -7.81 -17.43
N LEU A 511 29.94 -8.43 -17.64
CA LEU A 511 28.65 -7.80 -17.38
C LEU A 511 28.43 -7.51 -15.90
N ILE A 512 28.72 -8.46 -15.02
CA ILE A 512 28.63 -8.25 -13.57
C ILE A 512 29.52 -7.07 -13.17
N LYS A 513 30.81 -7.11 -13.55
CA LYS A 513 31.78 -6.04 -13.24
C LYS A 513 31.33 -4.70 -13.77
N LYS A 514 30.85 -4.65 -15.02
CA LYS A 514 30.35 -3.43 -15.65
C LYS A 514 29.18 -2.86 -14.87
N ASN A 515 28.11 -3.65 -14.67
CA ASN A 515 26.90 -3.19 -14.00
C ASN A 515 27.20 -2.70 -12.58
N VAL A 516 27.99 -3.48 -11.80
CA VAL A 516 28.33 -3.10 -10.43
C VAL A 516 29.14 -1.81 -10.39
N THR A 517 30.10 -1.63 -11.31
CA THR A 517 30.93 -0.42 -11.37
C THR A 517 30.15 0.83 -11.78
N GLU A 518 29.29 0.70 -12.80
CA GLU A 518 28.50 1.83 -13.33
C GLU A 518 27.38 2.26 -12.38
N HIS A 519 26.78 1.30 -11.64
CA HIS A 519 25.59 1.54 -10.82
C HIS A 519 25.86 1.48 -9.30
N GLN A 520 27.14 1.45 -8.85
CA GLN A 520 27.48 1.46 -7.42
C GLN A 520 26.95 2.70 -6.67
N ARG A 521 26.67 3.80 -7.38
CA ARG A 521 26.18 5.04 -6.78
C ARG A 521 24.85 4.88 -6.04
N ILE A 522 24.03 3.88 -6.44
CA ILE A 522 22.73 3.60 -5.83
C ILE A 522 22.86 2.85 -4.48
N VAL A 523 24.01 2.18 -4.23
CA VAL A 523 24.22 1.40 -3.02
C VAL A 523 24.58 2.30 -1.85
N PHE A 524 23.80 2.20 -0.78
CA PHE A 524 24.02 2.95 0.46
C PHE A 524 23.63 2.11 1.68
N ASN A 525 24.59 1.80 2.53
CA ASN A 525 24.41 0.98 3.74
C ASN A 525 24.39 1.83 5.03
N GLY A 526 24.40 3.17 4.91
CA GLY A 526 24.40 4.10 6.03
C GLY A 526 23.01 4.52 6.51
N ASN A 527 23.00 5.51 7.42
CA ASN A 527 21.77 6.10 7.94
C ASN A 527 21.13 7.08 6.92
N GLY A 528 20.02 6.65 6.28
CA GLY A 528 19.27 7.44 5.30
C GLY A 528 18.59 8.71 5.86
N TYR A 529 18.46 8.85 7.18
CA TYR A 529 17.86 10.04 7.81
C TYR A 529 18.86 11.16 8.08
N SER A 530 20.15 10.92 7.87
CA SER A 530 21.16 11.94 8.11
C SER A 530 21.15 13.03 7.04
N ASP A 531 21.34 14.29 7.45
CA ASP A 531 21.52 15.40 6.49
C ASP A 531 22.69 15.14 5.55
N GLY A 532 23.76 14.51 6.05
CA GLY A 532 24.90 14.10 5.25
C GLY A 532 24.56 13.12 4.13
N TRP A 533 23.48 12.30 4.29
CA TRP A 533 23.01 11.46 3.19
C TRP A 533 22.38 12.26 2.06
N VAL A 534 21.60 13.30 2.38
CA VAL A 534 20.99 14.15 1.35
C VAL A 534 22.06 14.83 0.50
N GLU A 535 23.10 15.38 1.14
CA GLU A 535 24.24 16.00 0.45
C GLU A 535 25.04 14.98 -0.40
N GLU A 536 25.26 13.78 0.15
CA GLU A 536 25.95 12.69 -0.56
C GLU A 536 25.14 12.18 -1.76
N ALA A 537 23.82 12.03 -1.60
CA ALA A 537 22.94 11.61 -2.68
C ALA A 537 22.93 12.62 -3.84
N GLU A 538 22.89 13.92 -3.52
CA GLU A 538 23.02 14.99 -4.52
C GLU A 538 24.36 14.92 -5.25
N ARG A 539 25.47 14.72 -4.53
CA ARG A 539 26.80 14.55 -5.11
C ARG A 539 26.91 13.33 -6.03
N ARG A 540 26.17 12.24 -5.70
CA ARG A 540 26.06 11.04 -6.54
C ARG A 540 25.12 11.21 -7.72
N GLY A 541 24.37 12.32 -7.80
CA GLY A 541 23.35 12.57 -8.83
C GLY A 541 22.09 11.72 -8.63
N LEU A 542 21.77 11.32 -7.39
CA LEU A 542 20.54 10.61 -7.06
C LEU A 542 19.41 11.62 -6.81
N PRO A 543 18.23 11.44 -7.44
CA PRO A 543 17.14 12.38 -7.30
C PRO A 543 16.47 12.29 -5.91
N ASN A 544 16.13 13.47 -5.35
CA ASN A 544 15.35 13.61 -4.13
C ASN A 544 13.97 14.16 -4.46
N ILE A 545 12.99 13.29 -4.68
CA ILE A 545 11.65 13.64 -5.15
C ILE A 545 10.69 13.60 -3.96
N ARG A 546 10.52 14.73 -3.29
CA ARG A 546 9.79 14.83 -2.01
C ARG A 546 8.29 14.86 -2.15
N SER A 547 7.76 15.35 -3.29
CA SER A 547 6.32 15.51 -3.51
C SER A 547 5.80 14.56 -4.57
N MET A 548 4.58 14.08 -4.40
CA MET A 548 3.83 13.37 -5.43
C MET A 548 3.74 14.19 -6.72
N VAL A 549 3.48 15.49 -6.62
CA VAL A 549 3.37 16.39 -7.79
C VAL A 549 4.64 16.42 -8.64
N ASP A 550 5.82 16.29 -8.00
CA ASP A 550 7.11 16.25 -8.69
C ASP A 550 7.44 14.84 -9.20
N ALA A 551 6.85 13.79 -8.62
CA ALA A 551 7.04 12.40 -9.05
C ALA A 551 6.20 12.04 -10.29
N ILE A 552 4.95 12.47 -10.36
CA ILE A 552 3.99 12.13 -11.42
C ILE A 552 4.55 12.24 -12.85
N PRO A 553 5.33 13.26 -13.23
CA PRO A 553 5.84 13.36 -14.60
C PRO A 553 6.72 12.19 -15.05
N TYR A 554 7.36 11.49 -14.11
CA TYR A 554 8.25 10.37 -14.44
C TYR A 554 7.52 9.13 -14.94
N LEU A 555 6.21 9.04 -14.70
CA LEU A 555 5.39 7.93 -15.22
C LEU A 555 5.31 7.91 -16.75
N ALA A 556 5.27 9.09 -17.40
CA ALA A 556 5.08 9.22 -18.84
C ALA A 556 6.23 9.97 -19.55
N THR A 557 7.47 9.91 -19.03
CA THR A 557 8.65 10.36 -19.79
C THR A 557 8.84 9.50 -21.03
N ASP A 558 9.53 10.00 -22.06
CA ASP A 558 9.84 9.20 -23.26
C ASP A 558 10.60 7.92 -22.89
N LYS A 559 11.46 7.96 -21.86
CA LYS A 559 12.16 6.78 -21.34
C LYS A 559 11.19 5.77 -20.75
N SER A 560 10.25 6.19 -19.90
CA SER A 560 9.25 5.31 -19.28
C SER A 560 8.29 4.74 -20.31
N VAL A 561 7.86 5.56 -21.27
CA VAL A 561 7.00 5.09 -22.38
C VAL A 561 7.71 4.02 -23.19
N ALA A 562 8.97 4.27 -23.59
CA ALA A 562 9.76 3.30 -24.36
C ALA A 562 9.94 1.97 -23.62
N LEU A 563 10.20 2.05 -22.29
CA LEU A 563 10.28 0.87 -21.43
C LEU A 563 8.98 0.06 -21.44
N PHE A 564 7.87 0.70 -21.12
CA PHE A 564 6.59 0.00 -20.96
C PHE A 564 6.04 -0.52 -22.30
N GLU A 565 6.19 0.24 -23.40
CA GLU A 565 5.78 -0.21 -24.74
C GLU A 565 6.64 -1.37 -25.25
N ARG A 566 7.95 -1.38 -24.96
CA ARG A 566 8.86 -2.49 -25.30
C ARG A 566 8.36 -3.83 -24.76
N PHE A 567 7.82 -3.85 -23.55
CA PHE A 567 7.34 -5.05 -22.88
C PHE A 567 5.81 -5.21 -22.92
N GLY A 568 5.10 -4.34 -23.66
CA GLY A 568 3.64 -4.41 -23.78
C GLY A 568 2.88 -4.21 -22.47
N VAL A 569 3.48 -3.52 -21.48
CA VAL A 569 2.87 -3.29 -20.16
C VAL A 569 1.88 -2.15 -20.21
N PHE A 570 2.29 -1.01 -20.77
CA PHE A 570 1.43 0.14 -21.01
C PHE A 570 1.67 0.71 -22.40
N THR A 571 0.63 1.28 -22.99
CA THR A 571 0.74 2.21 -24.11
C THR A 571 0.98 3.63 -23.61
N ARG A 572 1.51 4.52 -24.47
CA ARG A 572 1.64 5.95 -24.14
C ARG A 572 0.32 6.56 -23.66
N ALA A 573 -0.79 6.25 -24.32
CA ALA A 573 -2.10 6.76 -23.96
C ALA A 573 -2.55 6.31 -22.54
N GLU A 574 -2.27 5.07 -22.16
CA GLU A 574 -2.55 4.54 -20.82
C GLU A 574 -1.70 5.24 -19.75
N LEU A 575 -0.44 5.57 -20.03
CA LEU A 575 0.45 6.30 -19.11
C LEU A 575 0.04 7.76 -18.95
N GLU A 576 -0.22 8.46 -20.05
CA GLU A 576 -0.67 9.85 -20.04
C GLU A 576 -2.00 10.02 -19.28
N SER A 577 -2.92 9.06 -19.48
CA SER A 577 -4.17 8.98 -18.74
C SER A 577 -3.96 8.87 -17.22
N ARG A 578 -3.02 8.04 -16.78
CA ARG A 578 -2.69 7.88 -15.36
C ARG A 578 -2.09 9.16 -14.77
N VAL A 579 -1.21 9.82 -15.50
CA VAL A 579 -0.64 11.13 -15.10
C VAL A 579 -1.74 12.15 -14.82
N GLU A 580 -2.74 12.25 -15.71
CA GLU A 580 -3.88 13.15 -15.51
C GLU A 580 -4.71 12.77 -14.28
N VAL A 581 -5.03 11.48 -14.11
CA VAL A 581 -5.78 10.97 -12.94
C VAL A 581 -5.02 11.24 -11.63
N GLU A 582 -3.71 11.11 -11.62
CA GLU A 582 -2.90 11.36 -10.41
C GLU A 582 -2.86 12.84 -10.03
N TYR A 583 -2.68 13.75 -10.99
CA TYR A 583 -2.77 15.18 -10.73
C TYR A 583 -4.16 15.57 -10.22
N GLU A 584 -5.20 15.05 -10.83
CA GLU A 584 -6.59 15.29 -10.40
C GLU A 584 -6.82 14.76 -8.98
N THR A 585 -6.32 13.58 -8.66
CA THR A 585 -6.41 12.95 -7.34
C THR A 585 -5.69 13.79 -6.29
N TYR A 586 -4.48 14.28 -6.58
CA TYR A 586 -3.73 15.16 -5.69
C TYR A 586 -4.53 16.44 -5.40
N ALA A 587 -4.95 17.15 -6.44
CA ALA A 587 -5.67 18.40 -6.33
C ALA A 587 -6.99 18.23 -5.55
N LYS A 588 -7.77 17.19 -5.84
CA LYS A 588 -9.04 16.89 -5.16
C LYS A 588 -8.80 16.54 -3.68
N THR A 589 -7.77 15.77 -3.37
CA THR A 589 -7.46 15.39 -1.98
C THR A 589 -7.14 16.63 -1.14
N ILE A 590 -6.21 17.48 -1.58
CA ILE A 590 -5.86 18.70 -0.84
C ILE A 590 -7.04 19.67 -0.77
N ASN A 591 -7.86 19.77 -1.82
CA ASN A 591 -9.08 20.59 -1.80
C ASN A 591 -10.09 20.10 -0.75
N ILE A 592 -10.28 18.78 -0.62
CA ILE A 592 -11.17 18.19 0.41
C ILE A 592 -10.62 18.50 1.80
N GLU A 593 -9.32 18.32 2.02
CA GLU A 593 -8.65 18.61 3.29
C GLU A 593 -8.78 20.11 3.65
N ALA A 594 -8.49 21.01 2.73
CA ALA A 594 -8.63 22.45 2.94
C ALA A 594 -10.08 22.84 3.30
N LYS A 595 -11.07 22.32 2.57
CA LYS A 595 -12.49 22.55 2.85
C LYS A 595 -12.91 21.96 4.20
N ALA A 596 -12.39 20.79 4.58
CA ALA A 596 -12.64 20.21 5.89
C ALA A 596 -12.05 21.09 7.01
N MET A 597 -10.81 21.58 6.85
CA MET A 597 -10.20 22.53 7.79
C MET A 597 -11.03 23.81 7.93
N MET A 598 -11.44 24.42 6.83
CA MET A 598 -12.27 25.64 6.84
C MET A 598 -13.60 25.40 7.57
N ASN A 599 -14.24 24.27 7.32
CA ASN A 599 -15.49 23.90 7.98
C ASN A 599 -15.33 23.70 9.49
N ILE A 600 -14.30 22.95 9.90
CA ILE A 600 -14.01 22.65 11.30
C ILE A 600 -13.61 23.95 12.05
N ALA A 601 -12.67 24.71 11.52
CA ALA A 601 -12.21 25.95 12.12
C ALA A 601 -13.35 26.95 12.26
N GLY A 602 -14.09 27.21 11.18
CA GLY A 602 -15.13 28.26 11.17
C GLY A 602 -16.39 27.91 11.95
N LYS A 603 -16.78 26.61 12.00
CA LYS A 603 -18.06 26.21 12.61
C LYS A 603 -17.94 25.55 13.97
N GLN A 604 -16.77 25.07 14.33
CA GLN A 604 -16.57 24.33 15.59
C GLN A 604 -15.54 25.01 16.48
N ILE A 605 -14.29 25.20 16.01
CA ILE A 605 -13.18 25.67 16.86
C ILE A 605 -13.35 27.16 17.22
N ILE A 606 -13.44 28.04 16.24
CA ILE A 606 -13.58 29.48 16.49
C ILE A 606 -14.76 29.80 17.41
N PRO A 607 -15.99 29.27 17.19
CA PRO A 607 -17.10 29.46 18.11
C PRO A 607 -16.85 28.94 19.53
N ALA A 608 -16.17 27.81 19.67
CA ALA A 608 -15.81 27.26 20.98
C ALA A 608 -14.79 28.15 21.71
N VAL A 609 -13.76 28.63 21.00
CA VAL A 609 -12.75 29.55 21.56
C VAL A 609 -13.38 30.88 21.98
N ILE A 610 -14.34 31.42 21.21
CA ILE A 610 -15.09 32.63 21.59
C ILE A 610 -15.86 32.41 22.91
N LYS A 611 -16.48 31.25 23.10
CA LYS A 611 -17.15 30.90 24.37
C LYS A 611 -16.17 30.88 25.54
N TYR A 612 -15.00 30.27 25.32
CA TYR A 612 -13.95 30.22 26.34
C TYR A 612 -13.43 31.62 26.72
N ALA A 613 -13.12 32.45 25.71
CA ALA A 613 -12.71 33.83 25.92
C ALA A 613 -13.78 34.63 26.66
N THR A 614 -15.06 34.42 26.36
CA THR A 614 -16.19 35.05 27.06
C THR A 614 -16.24 34.62 28.55
N SER A 615 -15.99 33.34 28.83
CA SER A 615 -15.92 32.81 30.20
C SER A 615 -14.78 33.46 31.00
N LEU A 616 -13.59 33.59 30.41
CA LEU A 616 -12.44 34.26 31.01
C LEU A 616 -12.75 35.76 31.29
N ALA A 617 -13.29 36.47 30.32
CA ALA A 617 -13.68 37.88 30.47
C ALA A 617 -14.73 38.06 31.56
N THR A 618 -15.71 37.16 31.65
CA THR A 618 -16.72 37.15 32.71
C THR A 618 -16.07 36.92 34.11
N SER A 619 -15.12 35.98 34.20
CA SER A 619 -14.36 35.71 35.42
C SER A 619 -13.57 36.94 35.90
N VAL A 620 -12.84 37.61 34.98
CA VAL A 620 -12.09 38.85 35.30
C VAL A 620 -13.02 39.88 35.90
N ASN A 621 -14.14 40.16 35.23
CA ASN A 621 -15.10 41.17 35.70
C ASN A 621 -15.75 40.80 37.05
N ALA A 622 -16.19 39.55 37.21
CA ALA A 622 -16.87 39.07 38.42
C ALA A 622 -15.96 39.08 39.64
N VAL A 623 -14.73 38.56 39.51
CA VAL A 623 -13.75 38.51 40.60
C VAL A 623 -13.33 39.92 41.02
N THR A 624 -13.03 40.79 40.04
CA THR A 624 -12.67 42.17 40.31
C THR A 624 -13.81 42.93 41.04
N ALA A 625 -15.05 42.75 40.59
CA ALA A 625 -16.20 43.37 41.24
C ALA A 625 -16.55 42.81 42.61
N ALA A 626 -16.36 41.52 42.83
CA ALA A 626 -16.75 40.84 44.06
C ALA A 626 -15.77 41.08 45.23
N CYS A 627 -14.46 41.04 44.99
CA CYS A 627 -13.46 41.11 46.07
C CYS A 627 -12.14 41.80 45.67
N GLY A 628 -11.97 42.19 44.41
CA GLY A 628 -10.74 42.83 43.94
C GLY A 628 -9.50 41.93 44.02
N ALA A 629 -9.69 40.61 44.03
CA ALA A 629 -8.58 39.65 44.02
C ALA A 629 -7.77 39.73 42.72
N ASP A 630 -6.56 39.17 42.71
CA ASP A 630 -5.69 39.08 41.56
C ASP A 630 -6.34 38.25 40.45
N VAL A 631 -6.45 38.82 39.23
CA VAL A 631 -7.00 38.20 38.03
C VAL A 631 -5.97 38.15 36.92
N SER A 632 -4.68 38.21 37.26
CA SER A 632 -3.58 38.23 36.27
C SER A 632 -3.61 36.98 35.41
N VAL A 633 -3.85 35.79 35.96
CA VAL A 633 -3.94 34.52 35.21
C VAL A 633 -5.06 34.54 34.17
N GLN A 634 -6.27 34.94 34.59
CA GLN A 634 -7.41 35.00 33.67
C GLN A 634 -7.18 36.05 32.57
N THR A 635 -6.54 37.17 32.90
CA THR A 635 -6.24 38.26 31.95
C THR A 635 -5.17 37.81 30.93
N GLU A 636 -4.14 37.12 31.40
CA GLU A 636 -3.08 36.56 30.51
C GLU A 636 -3.69 35.55 29.56
N LEU A 637 -4.43 34.56 30.06
CA LEU A 637 -5.11 33.56 29.20
C LEU A 637 -6.09 34.21 28.22
N LEU A 638 -6.85 35.22 28.65
CA LEU A 638 -7.77 35.93 27.74
C LEU A 638 -7.03 36.67 26.63
N THR A 639 -5.90 37.30 26.97
CA THR A 639 -5.10 38.05 25.99
C THR A 639 -4.48 37.12 24.96
N GLU A 640 -3.87 36.02 25.42
CA GLU A 640 -3.27 35.01 24.55
C GLU A 640 -4.33 34.34 23.65
N THR A 641 -5.45 33.88 24.24
CA THR A 641 -6.56 33.29 23.49
C THR A 641 -7.08 34.21 22.40
N SER A 642 -7.24 35.51 22.72
CA SER A 642 -7.73 36.52 21.78
C SER A 642 -6.75 36.79 20.63
N ALA A 643 -5.45 36.81 20.92
CA ALA A 643 -4.40 36.96 19.92
C ALA A 643 -4.37 35.78 18.94
N LEU A 644 -4.32 34.56 19.47
CA LEU A 644 -4.34 33.32 18.66
C LEU A 644 -5.63 33.17 17.84
N LEU A 645 -6.78 33.59 18.38
CA LEU A 645 -8.05 33.62 17.68
C LEU A 645 -8.02 34.56 16.46
N ALA A 646 -7.38 35.73 16.61
CA ALA A 646 -7.22 36.70 15.51
C ALA A 646 -6.26 36.16 14.43
N GLU A 647 -5.17 35.49 14.84
CA GLU A 647 -4.26 34.81 13.90
C GLU A 647 -5.00 33.71 13.13
N ALA A 648 -5.74 32.83 13.84
CA ALA A 648 -6.51 31.75 13.23
C ALA A 648 -7.56 32.27 12.22
N GLN A 649 -8.27 33.38 12.57
CA GLN A 649 -9.24 33.98 11.68
C GLN A 649 -8.58 34.58 10.41
N THR A 650 -7.39 35.15 10.54
CA THR A 650 -6.63 35.71 9.41
C THR A 650 -6.16 34.58 8.48
N ALA A 651 -5.60 33.51 9.06
CA ALA A 651 -5.16 32.33 8.31
C ALA A 651 -6.34 31.60 7.64
N LEU A 652 -7.50 31.52 8.28
CA LEU A 652 -8.71 30.96 7.71
C LEU A 652 -9.17 31.73 6.46
N LYS A 653 -9.15 33.06 6.49
CA LYS A 653 -9.46 33.89 5.32
C LYS A 653 -8.49 33.66 4.19
N LYS A 654 -7.18 33.62 4.50
CA LYS A 654 -6.14 33.31 3.50
C LYS A 654 -6.37 31.95 2.86
N LEU A 655 -6.67 30.90 3.67
CA LEU A 655 -6.96 29.58 3.15
C LEU A 655 -8.16 29.56 2.20
N HIS A 656 -9.24 30.31 2.51
CA HIS A 656 -10.37 30.47 1.58
C HIS A 656 -9.92 31.06 0.25
N GLU A 657 -9.20 32.19 0.27
CA GLU A 657 -8.77 32.91 -0.92
C GLU A 657 -7.88 32.04 -1.84
N VAL A 658 -6.86 31.38 -1.26
CA VAL A 658 -5.93 30.55 -2.07
C VAL A 658 -6.62 29.28 -2.59
N THR A 659 -7.57 28.70 -1.83
CA THR A 659 -8.32 27.52 -2.26
C THR A 659 -9.26 27.85 -3.41
N GLU A 660 -9.99 28.98 -3.36
CA GLU A 660 -10.85 29.43 -4.46
C GLU A 660 -10.02 29.73 -5.72
N LYS A 661 -8.87 30.38 -5.55
CA LYS A 661 -7.93 30.64 -6.66
C LYS A 661 -7.45 29.37 -7.31
N ALA A 662 -6.99 28.38 -6.51
CA ALA A 662 -6.50 27.09 -7.02
C ALA A 662 -7.63 26.30 -7.71
N ALA A 663 -8.84 26.31 -7.15
CA ALA A 663 -10.00 25.61 -7.74
C ALA A 663 -10.45 26.21 -9.10
N ALA A 664 -10.14 27.47 -9.37
CA ALA A 664 -10.45 28.14 -10.63
C ALA A 664 -9.37 27.96 -11.71
N MET A 665 -8.24 27.31 -11.39
CA MET A 665 -7.18 27.04 -12.35
C MET A 665 -7.55 25.88 -13.27
N GLU A 666 -6.86 25.80 -14.42
CA GLU A 666 -6.95 24.67 -15.33
C GLU A 666 -6.52 23.37 -14.60
N GLU A 667 -7.29 22.31 -14.77
CA GLU A 667 -7.01 21.00 -14.20
C GLU A 667 -5.66 20.44 -14.68
N GLY A 668 -5.10 19.53 -13.91
CA GLY A 668 -3.81 18.89 -14.18
C GLY A 668 -2.66 19.48 -13.38
N ARG A 669 -1.46 19.50 -13.95
CA ARG A 669 -0.23 19.87 -13.25
C ARG A 669 -0.27 21.27 -12.63
N VAL A 670 -0.76 22.26 -13.35
CA VAL A 670 -0.77 23.66 -12.89
C VAL A 670 -1.61 23.80 -11.63
N GLN A 671 -2.79 23.18 -11.61
CA GLN A 671 -3.67 23.16 -10.47
C GLN A 671 -3.06 22.39 -9.28
N ALA A 672 -2.49 21.22 -9.52
CA ALA A 672 -1.84 20.41 -8.49
C ALA A 672 -0.66 21.15 -7.83
N VAL A 673 0.15 21.86 -8.60
CA VAL A 673 1.24 22.72 -8.08
C VAL A 673 0.67 23.83 -7.19
N ALA A 674 -0.41 24.50 -7.59
CA ALA A 674 -1.04 25.54 -6.76
C ALA A 674 -1.58 24.96 -5.43
N TYR A 675 -2.17 23.78 -5.45
CA TYR A 675 -2.59 23.09 -4.23
C TYR A 675 -1.42 22.75 -3.32
N ARG A 676 -0.28 22.33 -3.86
CA ARG A 676 0.93 22.03 -3.08
C ARG A 676 1.55 23.31 -2.50
N ASP A 677 1.79 24.32 -3.33
CA ASP A 677 2.65 25.45 -3.00
C ASP A 677 1.90 26.58 -2.28
N GLU A 678 0.59 26.75 -2.53
CA GLU A 678 -0.22 27.82 -1.94
C GLU A 678 -1.22 27.27 -0.91
N VAL A 679 -2.03 26.28 -1.27
CA VAL A 679 -3.12 25.80 -0.41
C VAL A 679 -2.59 25.00 0.79
N LYS A 680 -1.71 24.03 0.58
CA LYS A 680 -1.12 23.24 1.67
C LYS A 680 -0.35 24.11 2.66
N VAL A 681 0.38 25.11 2.16
CA VAL A 681 1.09 26.08 3.03
C VAL A 681 0.10 26.87 3.88
N ALA A 682 -1.00 27.34 3.30
CA ALA A 682 -2.03 28.07 4.05
C ALA A 682 -2.78 27.15 5.05
N MET A 683 -2.90 25.84 4.77
CA MET A 683 -3.42 24.87 5.73
C MET A 683 -2.51 24.78 6.96
N ASP A 684 -1.19 24.72 6.77
CA ASP A 684 -0.21 24.68 7.87
C ASP A 684 -0.22 25.97 8.68
N GLU A 685 -0.37 27.12 8.03
CA GLU A 685 -0.52 28.44 8.69
C GLU A 685 -1.80 28.51 9.54
N LEU A 686 -2.90 27.91 9.12
CA LEU A 686 -4.14 27.84 9.91
C LEU A 686 -4.01 26.86 11.08
N ARG A 687 -3.34 25.73 10.86
CA ARG A 687 -3.13 24.73 11.90
C ARG A 687 -2.34 25.27 13.10
N ALA A 688 -1.28 26.03 12.84
CA ALA A 688 -0.35 26.50 13.86
C ALA A 688 -1.01 27.25 15.04
N PRO A 689 -1.83 28.28 14.85
CA PRO A 689 -2.52 28.95 15.96
C PRO A 689 -3.61 28.09 16.57
N ILE A 690 -4.27 27.20 15.81
CA ILE A 690 -5.33 26.34 16.33
C ILE A 690 -4.76 25.26 17.26
N ASP A 691 -3.66 24.62 16.91
CA ASP A 691 -3.01 23.63 17.76
C ASP A 691 -2.49 24.26 19.08
N LYS A 692 -2.07 25.54 19.05
CA LYS A 692 -1.76 26.30 20.29
C LYS A 692 -3.01 26.58 21.13
N LEU A 693 -4.13 26.93 20.50
CA LEU A 693 -5.40 27.13 21.20
C LEU A 693 -5.88 25.84 21.89
N GLU A 694 -5.67 24.67 21.28
CA GLU A 694 -6.00 23.39 21.92
C GLU A 694 -5.29 23.18 23.25
N MET A 695 -4.06 23.71 23.39
CA MET A 695 -3.26 23.57 24.62
C MET A 695 -3.74 24.45 25.78
N ILE A 696 -4.51 25.50 25.52
CA ILE A 696 -4.91 26.50 26.54
C ILE A 696 -6.42 26.55 26.75
N VAL A 697 -7.23 26.11 25.80
CA VAL A 697 -8.69 26.11 25.92
C VAL A 697 -9.12 24.95 26.83
N ASP A 698 -10.11 25.21 27.66
CA ASP A 698 -10.75 24.20 28.52
C ASP A 698 -11.16 22.96 27.72
N LYS A 699 -10.77 21.79 28.22
CA LYS A 699 -11.06 20.50 27.54
C LYS A 699 -12.56 20.28 27.33
N ASP A 700 -13.41 20.72 28.25
CA ASP A 700 -14.86 20.56 28.12
C ASP A 700 -15.48 21.52 27.10
N VAL A 701 -14.75 22.58 26.71
CA VAL A 701 -15.14 23.55 25.68
C VAL A 701 -14.55 23.19 24.33
N TRP A 702 -13.40 22.51 24.30
CA TRP A 702 -12.77 22.10 23.05
C TRP A 702 -13.65 21.12 22.27
N PRO A 703 -13.97 21.39 20.97
CA PRO A 703 -15.10 20.73 20.29
C PRO A 703 -14.82 19.34 19.76
N MET A 704 -13.61 18.77 19.95
CA MET A 704 -13.22 17.49 19.38
C MET A 704 -12.25 16.72 20.28
N PRO A 705 -12.17 15.38 20.14
CA PRO A 705 -11.17 14.56 20.82
C PRO A 705 -9.73 14.99 20.47
N SER A 706 -8.87 15.06 21.49
CA SER A 706 -7.44 15.34 21.34
C SER A 706 -6.67 14.11 20.85
N TYR A 707 -5.39 14.25 20.49
CA TYR A 707 -4.52 13.11 20.19
C TYR A 707 -4.43 12.13 21.35
N GLY A 708 -4.36 12.62 22.60
CA GLY A 708 -4.37 11.77 23.78
C GLY A 708 -5.61 10.88 23.85
N ASP A 709 -6.79 11.44 23.55
CA ASP A 709 -8.04 10.69 23.53
C ASP A 709 -8.07 9.64 22.40
N LEU A 710 -7.47 9.95 21.24
CA LEU A 710 -7.55 9.09 20.06
C LEU A 710 -6.56 7.91 20.07
N ILE A 711 -5.32 8.12 20.55
CA ILE A 711 -4.26 7.12 20.41
C ILE A 711 -3.90 6.39 21.71
N PHE A 712 -4.38 6.85 22.87
CA PHE A 712 -4.11 6.19 24.16
C PHE A 712 -5.33 5.51 24.79
N GLU A 713 -6.53 5.88 24.42
CA GLU A 713 -7.76 5.33 24.97
C GLU A 713 -8.47 4.34 24.00
N VAL A 714 -7.68 3.45 23.37
CA VAL A 714 -8.18 2.42 22.42
C VAL A 714 -8.26 1.06 23.09
#